data_99e30c2d08a1cfc6c5b6a026408f2301
#
_entry.id   99e30c2d08a1cfc6c5b6a026408f2301
#
_cell.length_a   1.000
_cell.length_b   1.000
_cell.length_c   1.000
_cell.angle_alpha   90.00
_cell.angle_beta   90.00
_cell.angle_gamma   90.00
#
_symmetry.space_group_name_H-M   'P 1'
#
loop_
_entity.id
_entity.type
_entity.pdbx_description
1 polymer ?
#
loop_
_entity_poly.entity_id
_entity_poly.type
_entity_poly.pdbx_seq_one_letter_code
_entity_poly.pdbx_strand_id
1 'polypeptide(L)'
;MMFRTQYAVCLLVVSLSVTYTKEIPRVLIPDDISTLTTEYSSEGTFENLEDQSIASDLDDTRNQEDSNIEDVEINDSNNIKAFNKSQPFRTLESASRVILQANYNNSINDVLYERKPENISEITKNKKNTEENVVRSSINKKSNIRAHIKYDEVTGELVNEEHPCQRECIEGDEPMICHYHFNLEWYHTMSKACYDCPYNLTDCNRIDCIPADGMRRALNVINRKMPGPAIEVCHNDIIVVDVENDLMTESTTVHWHGQHQRGTPYMDGTPYVTQCPILPESTFRYKFNATHAGTHFWHSHSGMQRADGAAGALIIRKPRTVDPHGQLYDYDKSEHVMIVTDWIHELSVSMFVDHHHSIGDNKPPTLLINGVGRFRVFNETSEPKYMKAATFNVDKGYKYRFRVINAEFLNCPIELSVDDHNITVIASDGYDLEPITATSLVTYAGERYDFVLDANQDVANYWIRFRGLMDCDERFTKAKQVAVLHYEGASDVEPEGDPTWEELHNEGLQLNALNKGEEENETISVAEMRSLQGYDDSLKEIADYQFYVAYDFYAKNNSHFHRSPYYGYYQVPHKDNRLYTPQLNHISMKMPSSPLLLDRPSPDNFCNMSSISEDCKEGYCECSHVLSVKKNAVVEIIIVDEGVTFDANHPFHLHGHNFRVVGMRRLANDTTIEEIKAYDEAGLLKRNLKNAPLKDTVTVPDGGYTVIRFKADNPGYWLFHCHIEFHVEIGMALVFKVGEHKDMVPVPSGFPQCGNYIPDHSMEATEKPKTDSQYISINHWWPVVLMNNNSTSSASCLDSINALVVLSCVWLLKLIIDT
;
A
#
# COMPACT_ATOMS: atom_id res chain seq x y z
N MET A 1 -15.89 34.94 -38.61
CA MET A 1 -14.59 34.79 -37.98
C MET A 1 -14.17 33.31 -37.79
N MET A 2 -15.10 32.39 -37.77
CA MET A 2 -14.85 30.95 -37.71
C MET A 2 -14.32 30.30 -38.99
N PHE A 3 -14.58 30.89 -40.15
CA PHE A 3 -14.17 30.34 -41.45
C PHE A 3 -12.69 30.56 -41.84
N ARG A 4 -11.98 31.47 -41.17
CA ARG A 4 -10.55 31.71 -41.46
C ARG A 4 -9.58 30.81 -40.72
N THR A 5 -10.02 30.20 -39.61
CA THR A 5 -9.17 29.33 -38.78
C THR A 5 -9.07 27.90 -39.34
N GLN A 6 -10.08 27.43 -40.06
CA GLN A 6 -10.07 26.09 -40.65
C GLN A 6 -9.19 26.01 -41.92
N TYR A 7 -9.07 27.08 -42.66
CA TYR A 7 -8.17 27.15 -43.82
C TYR A 7 -6.69 27.14 -43.41
N ALA A 8 -6.35 27.70 -42.28
CA ALA A 8 -4.98 27.71 -41.76
C ALA A 8 -4.54 26.33 -41.29
N VAL A 9 -5.42 25.50 -40.71
CA VAL A 9 -5.11 24.14 -40.27
C VAL A 9 -4.91 23.17 -41.46
N CYS A 10 -5.73 23.29 -42.51
CA CYS A 10 -5.54 22.46 -43.72
C CYS A 10 -4.24 22.79 -44.46
N LEU A 11 -3.84 24.05 -44.51
CA LEU A 11 -2.58 24.46 -45.16
C LEU A 11 -1.35 24.06 -44.33
N LEU A 12 -1.47 24.00 -43.00
CA LEU A 12 -0.40 23.56 -42.13
C LEU A 12 -0.15 22.04 -42.19
N VAL A 13 -1.21 21.24 -42.34
CA VAL A 13 -1.09 19.77 -42.50
C VAL A 13 -0.47 19.40 -43.86
N VAL A 14 -0.80 20.16 -44.95
CA VAL A 14 -0.21 19.94 -46.24
C VAL A 14 1.26 20.39 -46.31
N SER A 15 1.64 21.48 -45.63
CA SER A 15 3.03 21.93 -45.59
C SER A 15 3.93 21.04 -44.72
N LEU A 16 3.38 20.40 -43.66
CA LEU A 16 4.13 19.42 -42.83
C LEU A 16 4.35 18.10 -43.56
N SER A 17 3.48 17.70 -44.48
CA SER A 17 3.62 16.48 -45.25
C SER A 17 4.68 16.57 -46.35
N VAL A 18 5.03 17.76 -46.83
CA VAL A 18 5.98 18.00 -47.93
C VAL A 18 7.41 18.18 -47.41
N THR A 19 7.60 18.49 -46.11
CA THR A 19 8.95 18.70 -45.54
C THR A 19 9.56 17.45 -44.90
N TYR A 20 8.85 16.31 -44.83
CA TYR A 20 9.36 15.09 -44.19
C TYR A 20 9.91 14.01 -45.12
N THR A 21 10.17 14.32 -46.42
CA THR A 21 10.69 13.35 -47.37
C THR A 21 12.13 13.62 -47.85
N LYS A 22 13.00 14.13 -46.97
CA LYS A 22 14.43 14.14 -47.27
C LYS A 22 15.25 13.64 -46.10
N GLU A 23 15.92 12.49 -46.39
CA GLU A 23 17.10 11.93 -45.73
C GLU A 23 16.90 11.09 -44.47
N ILE A 24 16.81 9.77 -44.67
CA ILE A 24 17.20 8.74 -43.68
C ILE A 24 18.53 8.11 -44.18
N PRO A 25 19.60 8.11 -43.40
CA PRO A 25 20.82 7.41 -43.75
C PRO A 25 20.62 5.90 -43.61
N ARG A 26 21.04 5.14 -44.61
CA ARG A 26 21.11 3.69 -44.58
C ARG A 26 22.20 3.25 -43.59
N VAL A 27 21.82 2.46 -42.60
CA VAL A 27 22.74 1.66 -41.80
C VAL A 27 22.89 0.31 -42.50
N LEU A 28 24.14 -0.01 -42.89
CA LEU A 28 24.54 -1.27 -43.44
C LEU A 28 24.56 -2.34 -42.34
N ILE A 29 23.84 -3.42 -42.57
CA ILE A 29 23.97 -4.65 -41.81
C ILE A 29 24.83 -5.61 -42.68
N PRO A 30 25.88 -6.24 -42.13
CA PRO A 30 26.62 -7.26 -42.86
C PRO A 30 25.85 -8.59 -42.87
N ASP A 31 25.69 -9.14 -44.06
CA ASP A 31 25.38 -10.55 -44.31
C ASP A 31 26.57 -11.39 -43.85
N ASP A 32 26.33 -12.43 -43.07
CA ASP A 32 26.90 -13.76 -43.16
C ASP A 32 26.63 -14.52 -41.90
N ILE A 33 25.93 -15.59 -42.00
CA ILE A 33 26.22 -16.94 -41.50
C ILE A 33 25.08 -17.86 -41.93
N SER A 34 25.37 -18.63 -42.93
CA SER A 34 24.61 -19.82 -43.34
C SER A 34 25.17 -21.07 -42.67
N THR A 35 24.25 -22.00 -42.45
CA THR A 35 24.47 -23.45 -42.30
C THR A 35 24.99 -23.97 -40.96
N LEU A 36 24.09 -24.70 -40.28
CA LEU A 36 24.30 -26.13 -39.95
C LEU A 36 23.00 -26.73 -39.40
N THR A 37 22.34 -27.50 -40.27
CA THR A 37 21.34 -28.50 -39.93
C THR A 37 22.04 -29.77 -39.50
N THR A 38 21.61 -30.40 -38.40
CA THR A 38 21.64 -31.85 -38.28
C THR A 38 20.48 -32.31 -37.40
N GLU A 39 19.64 -33.10 -38.02
CA GLU A 39 18.63 -33.96 -37.41
C GLU A 39 19.29 -34.99 -36.48
N TYR A 40 18.62 -35.32 -35.37
CA TYR A 40 18.61 -36.71 -34.89
C TYR A 40 17.29 -37.03 -34.24
N SER A 41 16.70 -38.08 -34.73
CA SER A 41 15.46 -38.70 -34.30
C SER A 41 15.71 -39.80 -33.26
N SER A 42 14.65 -40.06 -32.52
CA SER A 42 14.15 -41.35 -32.02
C SER A 42 14.71 -41.99 -30.73
N GLU A 43 13.79 -42.16 -29.83
CA GLU A 43 13.42 -43.39 -29.11
C GLU A 43 14.45 -44.12 -28.25
N GLY A 44 14.10 -44.36 -27.00
CA GLY A 44 14.71 -45.43 -26.20
C GLY A 44 14.31 -45.38 -24.74
N THR A 45 13.45 -46.28 -24.41
CA THR A 45 12.85 -46.61 -23.10
C THR A 45 13.82 -47.30 -22.14
N PHE A 46 13.48 -47.21 -20.81
CA PHE A 46 13.70 -48.17 -19.68
C PHE A 46 15.07 -48.15 -18.99
N GLU A 47 15.13 -48.04 -17.74
CA GLU A 47 14.92 -48.89 -16.56
C GLU A 47 15.83 -48.46 -15.39
N ASN A 48 15.26 -48.61 -14.21
CA ASN A 48 15.79 -48.57 -12.83
C ASN A 48 17.20 -49.10 -12.63
N LEU A 49 17.90 -48.57 -11.64
CA LEU A 49 18.53 -49.37 -10.60
C LEU A 49 18.97 -48.52 -9.40
N GLU A 50 18.69 -49.09 -8.27
CA GLU A 50 18.89 -48.68 -6.88
C GLU A 50 20.39 -48.58 -6.45
N ASP A 51 20.52 -47.82 -5.35
CA ASP A 51 21.34 -48.09 -4.15
C ASP A 51 22.87 -47.98 -4.19
N GLN A 52 23.32 -47.31 -3.23
CA GLN A 52 24.27 -47.59 -2.16
C GLN A 52 25.28 -46.47 -1.86
N SER A 53 25.08 -46.04 -0.62
CA SER A 53 26.04 -45.44 0.34
C SER A 53 27.52 -45.84 0.16
N ILE A 54 28.43 -44.94 0.54
CA ILE A 54 29.50 -45.22 1.53
C ILE A 54 30.20 -43.90 1.88
N ALA A 55 30.32 -43.69 3.20
CA ALA A 55 31.07 -42.65 3.86
C ALA A 55 32.61 -42.89 3.84
N SER A 56 33.31 -41.86 4.18
CA SER A 56 34.48 -41.75 5.06
C SER A 56 35.62 -40.92 4.47
N ASP A 57 35.89 -39.85 5.13
CA ASP A 57 36.99 -39.61 6.10
C ASP A 57 38.32 -39.09 5.56
N LEU A 58 38.75 -38.04 6.21
CA LEU A 58 40.10 -37.62 6.62
C LEU A 58 40.95 -36.78 5.66
N ASP A 59 41.17 -35.63 6.04
CA ASP A 59 42.29 -35.00 6.80
C ASP A 59 43.36 -34.26 5.98
N ASP A 60 43.48 -33.03 6.35
CA ASP A 60 44.69 -32.28 6.79
C ASP A 60 45.81 -31.93 5.81
N THR A 61 46.22 -30.69 5.99
CA THR A 61 47.55 -30.07 5.88
C THR A 61 47.81 -29.06 4.76
N ARG A 62 47.83 -27.81 5.15
CA ARG A 62 48.95 -26.86 5.28
C ARG A 62 49.87 -26.58 4.11
N ASN A 63 50.08 -25.31 3.98
CA ASN A 63 51.21 -24.46 3.66
C ASN A 63 51.21 -23.80 2.29
N GLN A 64 51.13 -22.47 2.33
CA GLN A 64 52.15 -21.43 2.17
C GLN A 64 53.02 -21.53 0.94
N GLU A 65 52.98 -20.50 0.12
CA GLU A 65 54.07 -19.56 -0.14
C GLU A 65 53.79 -18.67 -1.36
N ASP A 66 53.89 -17.41 -1.09
CA ASP A 66 54.52 -16.30 -1.79
C ASP A 66 54.82 -16.37 -3.31
N SER A 67 54.47 -15.32 -4.05
CA SER A 67 55.42 -14.30 -4.56
C SER A 67 54.83 -13.45 -5.67
N ASN A 68 54.88 -12.18 -5.47
CA ASN A 68 55.27 -11.05 -6.35
C ASN A 68 55.32 -11.29 -7.87
N ILE A 69 54.82 -10.27 -8.58
CA ILE A 69 55.50 -9.51 -9.67
C ILE A 69 54.49 -8.45 -10.15
N GLU A 70 54.73 -7.22 -9.84
CA GLU A 70 55.28 -6.04 -10.58
C GLU A 70 54.35 -5.38 -11.59
N ASP A 71 54.27 -4.10 -11.32
CA ASP A 71 53.78 -2.97 -12.07
C ASP A 71 54.27 -2.89 -13.52
N VAL A 72 53.37 -2.45 -14.42
CA VAL A 72 53.77 -1.73 -15.61
C VAL A 72 52.85 -0.53 -15.84
N GLU A 73 53.35 0.64 -15.47
CA GLU A 73 52.89 1.94 -15.98
C GLU A 73 53.14 2.02 -17.49
N ILE A 74 52.19 2.52 -18.24
CA ILE A 74 52.47 3.21 -19.51
C ILE A 74 51.70 4.54 -19.52
N ASN A 75 52.49 5.63 -19.34
CA ASN A 75 52.18 6.96 -19.78
C ASN A 75 52.18 7.02 -21.28
N ASP A 76 51.23 7.67 -21.90
CA ASP A 76 51.54 8.64 -22.93
C ASP A 76 50.43 9.69 -23.12
N SER A 77 50.85 10.89 -22.96
CA SER A 77 50.24 12.16 -23.27
C SER A 77 50.30 12.42 -24.78
N ASN A 78 49.21 12.97 -25.37
CA ASN A 78 49.36 14.21 -26.18
C ASN A 78 48.00 14.66 -26.80
N ASN A 79 47.70 15.90 -26.44
CA ASN A 79 47.17 16.99 -27.28
C ASN A 79 46.06 16.69 -28.32
N ILE A 80 44.93 17.37 -28.18
CA ILE A 80 44.38 18.28 -29.20
C ILE A 80 43.45 19.31 -28.58
N LYS A 81 43.85 20.51 -28.78
CA LYS A 81 43.31 21.87 -28.68
C LYS A 81 41.82 22.11 -28.52
N ALA A 82 41.55 22.99 -27.59
CA ALA A 82 40.35 23.80 -27.39
C ALA A 82 39.87 24.51 -28.69
N PHE A 83 38.58 24.57 -28.84
CA PHE A 83 37.90 25.64 -29.58
C PHE A 83 36.77 26.17 -28.69
N ASN A 84 37.03 27.32 -28.11
CA ASN A 84 36.05 28.25 -27.55
C ASN A 84 35.20 28.84 -28.65
N LYS A 85 33.90 28.83 -28.54
CA LYS A 85 33.05 29.93 -29.02
C LYS A 85 31.78 30.03 -28.19
N SER A 86 31.81 31.02 -27.34
CA SER A 86 30.67 31.68 -26.67
C SER A 86 29.71 32.31 -27.67
N GLN A 87 28.44 32.25 -27.36
CA GLN A 87 27.48 33.37 -27.19
C GLN A 87 26.05 32.94 -27.54
N PRO A 88 25.02 33.69 -27.13
CA PRO A 88 24.03 33.21 -26.19
C PRO A 88 22.59 33.20 -26.76
N PHE A 89 21.76 32.31 -26.33
CA PHE A 89 20.30 32.43 -26.49
C PHE A 89 19.70 33.03 -25.20
N ARG A 90 19.60 34.32 -25.14
CA ARG A 90 18.61 35.04 -24.33
C ARG A 90 17.64 35.68 -25.33
N THR A 91 16.36 35.30 -25.19
CA THR A 91 15.15 36.13 -25.41
C THR A 91 13.98 35.22 -25.77
N LEU A 92 13.25 34.82 -24.78
CA LEU A 92 11.81 34.44 -24.91
C LEU A 92 11.12 34.28 -23.53
N GLU A 93 11.85 34.43 -22.42
CA GLU A 93 11.24 34.30 -21.07
C GLU A 93 10.74 35.64 -20.47
N SER A 94 11.07 36.78 -21.07
CA SER A 94 10.67 38.06 -20.49
C SER A 94 9.28 38.57 -20.92
N ALA A 95 8.68 37.99 -21.96
CA ALA A 95 7.37 38.39 -22.46
C ALA A 95 6.19 37.71 -21.72
N SER A 96 6.40 36.58 -21.11
CA SER A 96 5.34 35.82 -20.41
C SER A 96 5.11 36.28 -18.97
N ARG A 97 6.12 36.89 -18.34
CA ARG A 97 5.97 37.39 -16.96
C ARG A 97 5.25 38.71 -16.82
N VAL A 98 5.23 39.51 -17.87
CA VAL A 98 4.55 40.83 -17.85
C VAL A 98 3.04 40.69 -18.06
N ILE A 99 2.59 39.65 -18.78
CA ILE A 99 1.16 39.42 -19.04
C ILE A 99 0.43 38.78 -17.87
N LEU A 100 1.13 37.95 -17.07
CA LEU A 100 0.54 37.34 -15.87
C LEU A 100 0.45 38.30 -14.67
N GLN A 101 1.33 39.28 -14.59
CA GLN A 101 1.29 40.31 -13.52
C GLN A 101 0.26 41.40 -13.78
N ALA A 102 -0.10 41.67 -15.06
CA ALA A 102 -1.13 42.63 -15.43
C ALA A 102 -2.55 42.07 -15.22
N ASN A 103 -2.76 40.77 -15.30
CA ASN A 103 -4.06 40.15 -15.07
C ASN A 103 -4.36 39.90 -13.59
N TYR A 104 -3.33 39.86 -12.72
CA TYR A 104 -3.56 39.65 -11.27
C TYR A 104 -3.90 40.95 -10.52
N ASN A 105 -3.48 42.11 -11.03
CA ASN A 105 -3.76 43.40 -10.40
C ASN A 105 -5.10 44.03 -10.81
N ASN A 106 -5.77 43.49 -11.84
CA ASN A 106 -7.09 44.05 -12.29
C ASN A 106 -8.29 43.33 -11.68
N SER A 107 -8.09 42.26 -10.92
CA SER A 107 -9.18 41.48 -10.31
C SER A 107 -9.42 41.79 -8.83
N ILE A 108 -8.59 42.65 -8.21
CA ILE A 108 -8.69 42.99 -6.77
C ILE A 108 -9.34 44.37 -6.54
N ASN A 109 -9.49 45.19 -7.58
CA ASN A 109 -10.00 46.58 -7.41
C ASN A 109 -11.49 46.78 -7.67
N ASP A 110 -12.28 45.77 -8.03
CA ASP A 110 -13.70 45.95 -8.37
C ASP A 110 -14.70 45.55 -7.27
N VAL A 111 -14.26 45.30 -6.03
CA VAL A 111 -15.18 44.88 -4.92
C VAL A 111 -15.26 45.89 -3.75
N LEU A 112 -14.68 47.05 -3.86
CA LEU A 112 -14.74 48.04 -2.77
C LEU A 112 -15.20 49.42 -3.26
N TYR A 113 -16.45 49.59 -3.68
CA TYR A 113 -17.15 50.87 -3.58
C TYR A 113 -18.68 50.72 -3.68
N GLU A 114 -19.32 51.37 -2.71
CA GLU A 114 -20.70 51.74 -2.55
C GLU A 114 -21.57 50.98 -1.56
N ARG A 115 -21.61 51.52 -0.35
CA ARG A 115 -22.88 51.95 0.31
C ARG A 115 -22.60 52.94 1.46
N LYS A 116 -23.04 54.16 1.29
CA LYS A 116 -23.20 55.14 2.35
C LYS A 116 -24.41 54.83 3.21
N PRO A 117 -24.39 55.25 4.50
CA PRO A 117 -25.46 54.94 5.43
C PRO A 117 -26.61 55.98 5.37
N GLU A 118 -27.82 55.51 5.41
CA GLU A 118 -28.96 56.31 5.86
C GLU A 118 -29.52 55.78 7.19
N ASN A 119 -29.80 56.74 8.07
CA ASN A 119 -30.36 56.63 9.41
C ASN A 119 -31.76 56.00 9.40
N ILE A 120 -32.03 55.00 10.19
CA ILE A 120 -33.31 54.76 10.81
C ILE A 120 -33.10 54.36 12.29
N SER A 121 -33.66 55.24 13.16
CA SER A 121 -33.63 55.18 14.61
C SER A 121 -34.49 54.11 15.25
N GLU A 122 -33.98 53.58 16.34
CA GLU A 122 -34.75 53.11 17.50
C GLU A 122 -36.15 52.54 17.31
N ILE A 123 -36.25 51.22 17.23
CA ILE A 123 -37.24 50.33 17.90
C ILE A 123 -36.93 48.93 17.49
N THR A 124 -36.15 48.21 18.27
CA THR A 124 -36.12 46.72 18.43
C THR A 124 -34.85 46.29 19.18
N LYS A 125 -34.76 46.64 20.40
CA LYS A 125 -33.63 46.29 21.26
C LYS A 125 -33.92 45.04 22.13
N ASN A 126 -34.62 44.01 21.70
CA ASN A 126 -34.74 42.80 22.52
C ASN A 126 -34.93 41.45 21.76
N LYS A 127 -34.71 41.41 20.40
CA LYS A 127 -34.76 40.17 19.68
C LYS A 127 -33.48 39.87 18.86
N LYS A 128 -32.52 40.80 18.80
CA LYS A 128 -31.30 40.66 17.98
C LYS A 128 -30.10 40.03 18.69
N ASN A 129 -30.12 39.97 20.02
CA ASN A 129 -28.97 39.44 20.77
C ASN A 129 -28.88 37.91 20.83
N THR A 130 -29.93 37.18 20.46
CA THR A 130 -29.91 35.71 20.39
C THR A 130 -29.50 35.18 19.03
N GLU A 131 -29.86 35.87 17.95
CA GLU A 131 -29.50 35.45 16.60
C GLU A 131 -28.07 35.88 16.17
N GLU A 132 -27.61 37.06 16.62
CA GLU A 132 -26.20 37.47 16.38
C GLU A 132 -25.19 36.65 17.18
N ASN A 133 -25.55 36.17 18.36
CA ASN A 133 -24.67 35.29 19.12
C ASN A 133 -24.60 33.86 18.54
N VAL A 134 -25.67 33.38 17.92
CA VAL A 134 -25.68 32.09 17.24
C VAL A 134 -24.91 32.17 15.91
N VAL A 135 -25.06 33.25 15.15
CA VAL A 135 -24.33 33.45 13.91
C VAL A 135 -22.86 33.77 14.16
N ARG A 136 -22.51 34.57 15.19
CA ARG A 136 -21.10 34.79 15.59
C ARG A 136 -20.46 33.53 16.16
N SER A 137 -21.20 32.68 16.89
CA SER A 137 -20.65 31.43 17.39
C SER A 137 -20.47 30.41 16.27
N SER A 138 -21.29 30.40 15.19
CA SER A 138 -21.11 29.52 14.04
C SER A 138 -20.03 30.03 13.07
N ILE A 139 -19.88 31.34 12.93
CA ILE A 139 -18.79 31.94 12.13
C ILE A 139 -17.46 31.80 12.85
N ASN A 140 -17.40 31.99 14.18
CA ASN A 140 -16.19 31.72 14.95
C ASN A 140 -15.84 30.21 15.01
N LYS A 141 -16.83 29.29 14.95
CA LYS A 141 -16.55 27.88 14.85
C LYS A 141 -15.98 27.48 13.49
N LYS A 142 -16.38 28.14 12.40
CA LYS A 142 -15.77 27.91 11.07
C LYS A 142 -14.37 28.54 10.94
N SER A 143 -14.11 29.67 11.62
CA SER A 143 -12.78 30.28 11.60
C SER A 143 -11.78 29.56 12.52
N ASN A 144 -12.25 28.89 13.58
CA ASN A 144 -11.37 28.12 14.46
C ASN A 144 -10.89 26.79 13.86
N ILE A 145 -11.57 26.25 12.85
CA ILE A 145 -11.11 25.03 12.15
C ILE A 145 -9.88 25.31 11.25
N ARG A 146 -9.68 26.54 10.81
CA ARG A 146 -8.46 26.98 10.10
C ARG A 146 -7.38 27.58 11.02
N ALA A 147 -7.64 27.74 12.32
CA ALA A 147 -6.78 28.45 13.24
C ALA A 147 -5.65 27.61 13.88
N HIS A 148 -5.55 26.31 13.50
CA HIS A 148 -4.47 25.46 14.03
C HIS A 148 -3.21 25.41 13.17
N ILE A 149 -3.17 26.15 12.06
CA ILE A 149 -1.94 26.35 11.29
C ILE A 149 -1.44 27.75 11.65
N LYS A 150 -0.59 27.85 12.65
CA LYS A 150 0.15 29.10 12.95
C LYS A 150 1.51 29.01 12.28
N TYR A 151 1.83 30.03 11.51
CA TYR A 151 3.18 30.30 11.04
C TYR A 151 3.84 31.26 12.00
N ASP A 152 5.10 31.00 12.32
CA ASP A 152 5.95 32.02 12.97
C ASP A 152 6.02 33.24 12.05
N GLU A 153 5.60 34.39 12.54
CA GLU A 153 5.52 35.61 11.74
C GLU A 153 6.89 36.11 11.29
N VAL A 154 8.00 35.62 11.91
CA VAL A 154 9.37 36.03 11.64
C VAL A 154 10.09 35.05 10.73
N THR A 155 9.93 33.76 10.94
CA THR A 155 10.64 32.71 10.19
C THR A 155 9.80 32.15 9.05
N GLY A 156 8.47 32.33 9.07
CA GLY A 156 7.53 31.69 8.15
C GLY A 156 7.44 30.16 8.34
N GLU A 157 8.00 29.67 9.43
CA GLU A 157 7.94 28.26 9.79
C GLU A 157 6.61 27.93 10.44
N LEU A 158 6.15 26.69 10.22
CA LEU A 158 4.95 26.16 10.87
C LEU A 158 5.23 25.99 12.36
N VAL A 159 4.53 26.71 13.19
CA VAL A 159 4.49 26.39 14.61
C VAL A 159 3.63 25.13 14.72
N ASN A 160 4.25 23.99 14.98
CA ASN A 160 3.60 22.73 15.21
C ASN A 160 2.88 22.83 16.56
N GLU A 161 1.66 23.35 16.59
CA GLU A 161 0.83 23.25 17.79
C GLU A 161 0.38 21.79 17.91
N GLU A 162 0.81 21.12 18.97
CA GLU A 162 0.32 19.80 19.33
C GLU A 162 -1.20 19.82 19.39
N HIS A 163 -1.83 18.75 18.87
CA HIS A 163 -3.29 18.65 18.94
C HIS A 163 -3.72 18.58 20.41
N PRO A 164 -4.76 19.30 20.86
CA PRO A 164 -5.17 19.34 22.28
C PRO A 164 -5.43 17.96 22.90
N CYS A 165 -5.74 16.94 22.09
CA CYS A 165 -5.93 15.56 22.55
C CYS A 165 -4.60 14.78 22.70
N GLN A 166 -3.51 15.28 22.15
CA GLN A 166 -2.16 14.76 22.36
C GLN A 166 -1.66 15.28 23.72
N ARG A 167 -1.99 14.55 24.74
CA ARG A 167 -1.77 14.93 26.13
C ARG A 167 -1.33 13.74 26.98
N GLU A 168 -0.79 14.00 28.16
CA GLU A 168 -0.65 12.97 29.18
C GLU A 168 -2.04 12.44 29.59
N CYS A 169 -2.22 11.11 29.55
CA CYS A 169 -3.49 10.49 29.92
C CYS A 169 -3.50 10.22 31.42
N ILE A 170 -4.47 10.78 32.13
CA ILE A 170 -4.61 10.71 33.59
C ILE A 170 -5.86 9.88 33.93
N GLU A 171 -5.72 8.98 34.89
CA GLU A 171 -6.85 8.16 35.37
C GLU A 171 -7.94 9.01 35.99
N GLY A 172 -9.17 8.86 35.49
CA GLY A 172 -10.34 9.62 35.93
C GLY A 172 -10.60 10.90 35.16
N ASP A 173 -9.78 11.25 34.18
CA ASP A 173 -10.09 12.38 33.28
C ASP A 173 -11.33 12.08 32.42
N GLU A 174 -12.13 13.12 32.18
CA GLU A 174 -13.25 13.03 31.25
C GLU A 174 -12.77 12.89 29.79
N PRO A 175 -13.41 12.03 28.98
CA PRO A 175 -13.07 11.88 27.59
C PRO A 175 -13.20 13.18 26.79
N MET A 176 -12.24 13.46 25.93
CA MET A 176 -12.25 14.61 25.02
C MET A 176 -12.85 14.25 23.66
N ILE A 177 -13.39 15.28 22.99
CA ILE A 177 -13.75 15.17 21.56
C ILE A 177 -12.57 15.68 20.74
N CYS A 178 -11.93 14.77 20.04
CA CYS A 178 -10.71 14.98 19.26
C CYS A 178 -11.09 15.12 17.79
N HIS A 179 -11.08 16.34 17.27
CA HIS A 179 -11.53 16.64 15.93
C HIS A 179 -10.35 16.92 14.99
N TYR A 180 -10.19 16.08 14.00
CA TYR A 180 -9.17 16.15 12.96
C TYR A 180 -9.80 16.49 11.61
N HIS A 181 -9.03 17.11 10.73
CA HIS A 181 -9.39 17.36 9.36
C HIS A 181 -8.31 16.76 8.44
N PHE A 182 -8.72 15.84 7.57
CA PHE A 182 -7.88 15.14 6.64
C PHE A 182 -8.27 15.57 5.21
N ASN A 183 -7.37 16.28 4.55
CA ASN A 183 -7.51 16.60 3.12
C ASN A 183 -6.59 15.67 2.32
N LEU A 184 -7.18 14.76 1.55
CA LEU A 184 -6.45 13.83 0.68
C LEU A 184 -6.28 14.45 -0.70
N GLU A 185 -5.02 14.65 -1.11
CA GLU A 185 -4.66 15.27 -2.39
C GLU A 185 -3.52 14.54 -3.11
N TRP A 186 -3.44 14.74 -4.43
CA TRP A 186 -2.27 14.35 -5.20
C TRP A 186 -1.09 15.28 -4.92
N TYR A 187 0.07 14.68 -4.68
CA TYR A 187 1.29 15.42 -4.40
C TYR A 187 2.51 14.80 -5.07
N HIS A 188 3.72 15.29 -4.74
CA HIS A 188 4.98 14.79 -5.26
C HIS A 188 6.05 14.76 -4.18
N THR A 189 6.80 13.67 -4.07
CA THR A 189 8.10 13.69 -3.39
C THR A 189 9.05 14.60 -4.14
N MET A 190 10.01 15.21 -3.45
CA MET A 190 10.98 16.13 -4.04
C MET A 190 10.30 17.19 -4.92
N SER A 191 9.19 17.76 -4.39
CA SER A 191 8.43 18.81 -5.05
C SER A 191 9.22 20.14 -5.08
N LYS A 192 8.65 21.17 -5.69
CA LYS A 192 9.26 22.51 -5.66
C LYS A 192 9.35 23.10 -4.24
N ALA A 193 8.59 22.61 -3.26
CA ALA A 193 8.67 23.01 -1.87
C ALA A 193 9.99 22.57 -1.24
N CYS A 194 10.64 21.54 -1.78
CA CYS A 194 11.90 21.02 -1.27
C CYS A 194 13.15 21.85 -1.68
N TYR A 195 13.00 22.88 -2.53
CA TYR A 195 14.09 23.73 -3.00
C TYR A 195 15.35 22.96 -3.41
N ASP A 196 16.47 23.12 -2.67
CA ASP A 196 17.75 22.51 -2.96
C ASP A 196 18.00 21.20 -2.18
N CYS A 197 16.98 20.63 -1.52
CA CYS A 197 17.03 19.27 -0.98
C CYS A 197 17.38 18.27 -2.10
N PRO A 198 18.31 17.32 -1.93
CA PRO A 198 19.03 16.95 -0.71
C PRO A 198 20.39 17.66 -0.55
N TYR A 199 20.78 18.55 -1.46
CA TYR A 199 22.08 19.24 -1.42
C TYR A 199 22.18 20.21 -0.22
N ASN A 200 21.04 20.76 0.19
CA ASN A 200 20.86 21.51 1.43
C ASN A 200 19.83 20.78 2.31
N LEU A 201 20.30 20.12 3.36
CA LEU A 201 19.44 19.33 4.26
C LEU A 201 18.41 20.18 5.01
N THR A 202 18.67 21.48 5.23
CA THR A 202 17.68 22.38 5.83
C THR A 202 16.45 22.53 4.95
N ASP A 203 16.61 22.48 3.63
CA ASP A 203 15.51 22.58 2.69
C ASP A 203 14.66 21.30 2.65
N CYS A 204 15.20 20.17 3.10
CA CYS A 204 14.45 18.92 3.22
C CYS A 204 13.39 18.97 4.35
N ASN A 205 13.59 19.84 5.33
CA ASN A 205 12.68 20.03 6.47
C ASN A 205 11.67 21.17 6.26
N ARG A 206 11.61 21.73 5.04
CA ARG A 206 10.65 22.81 4.75
C ARG A 206 9.21 22.27 4.75
N ILE A 207 8.29 23.17 5.09
CA ILE A 207 6.86 22.92 4.95
C ILE A 207 6.54 22.43 3.54
N ASP A 208 5.62 21.48 3.45
CA ASP A 208 5.18 20.88 2.21
C ASP A 208 6.31 20.16 1.42
N CYS A 209 7.52 20.01 1.96
CA CYS A 209 8.55 19.17 1.40
C CYS A 209 8.37 17.73 1.91
N ILE A 210 8.21 16.80 1.00
CA ILE A 210 8.24 15.36 1.26
C ILE A 210 9.46 14.80 0.54
N PRO A 211 10.58 14.61 1.26
CA PRO A 211 11.82 14.20 0.63
C PRO A 211 11.86 12.70 0.32
N ALA A 212 11.18 11.87 1.10
CA ALA A 212 11.24 10.41 1.06
C ALA A 212 12.70 9.90 1.04
N ASP A 213 13.07 9.10 0.07
CA ASP A 213 14.44 8.62 -0.15
C ASP A 213 15.24 9.48 -1.15
N GLY A 214 14.71 10.63 -1.53
CA GLY A 214 15.27 11.56 -2.51
C GLY A 214 14.88 11.26 -3.96
N MET A 215 14.11 10.21 -4.22
CA MET A 215 13.57 9.92 -5.54
C MET A 215 12.24 10.64 -5.75
N ARG A 216 12.03 11.11 -6.97
CA ARG A 216 10.83 11.85 -7.31
C ARG A 216 9.73 10.92 -7.84
N ARG A 217 8.58 10.91 -7.15
CA ARG A 217 7.36 10.21 -7.62
C ARG A 217 6.10 10.97 -7.24
N ALA A 218 4.99 10.71 -7.93
CA ALA A 218 3.67 11.14 -7.51
C ALA A 218 3.18 10.27 -6.35
N LEU A 219 2.36 10.83 -5.46
CA LEU A 219 1.81 10.16 -4.30
C LEU A 219 0.48 10.78 -3.87
N ASN A 220 -0.26 10.02 -3.06
CA ASN A 220 -1.47 10.45 -2.37
C ASN A 220 -1.11 10.80 -0.94
N VAL A 221 -1.40 12.02 -0.50
CA VAL A 221 -1.04 12.46 0.85
C VAL A 221 -2.21 13.11 1.57
N ILE A 222 -2.19 13.00 2.88
CA ILE A 222 -3.12 13.73 3.72
C ILE A 222 -2.41 14.94 4.34
N ASN A 223 -2.97 16.14 4.09
CA ASN A 223 -2.45 17.42 4.58
C ASN A 223 -0.97 17.64 4.20
N ARG A 224 -0.55 17.18 3.02
CA ARG A 224 0.84 17.28 2.49
C ARG A 224 1.90 16.69 3.40
N LYS A 225 1.56 15.63 4.13
CA LYS A 225 2.47 14.93 5.03
C LYS A 225 2.59 13.46 4.65
N MET A 226 3.77 12.91 4.78
CA MET A 226 4.06 11.49 4.67
C MET A 226 5.12 11.09 5.72
N PRO A 227 4.79 10.22 6.68
CA PRO A 227 3.45 9.70 6.95
C PRO A 227 2.43 10.81 7.17
N GLY A 228 1.15 10.49 6.94
CA GLY A 228 0.05 11.41 7.19
C GLY A 228 -0.08 11.81 8.67
N PRO A 229 -0.98 12.74 9.03
CA PRO A 229 -1.11 13.25 10.38
C PRO A 229 -1.34 12.14 11.41
N ALA A 230 -0.56 12.12 12.48
CA ALA A 230 -0.78 11.23 13.59
C ALA A 230 -2.04 11.62 14.38
N ILE A 231 -2.85 10.63 14.74
CA ILE A 231 -3.94 10.75 15.71
C ILE A 231 -3.42 10.18 17.02
N GLU A 232 -3.25 11.04 18.03
CA GLU A 232 -2.81 10.63 19.34
C GLU A 232 -3.81 11.10 20.37
N VAL A 233 -4.42 10.15 21.08
CA VAL A 233 -5.54 10.39 22.00
C VAL A 233 -5.44 9.49 23.22
N CYS A 234 -6.25 9.78 24.24
CA CYS A 234 -6.38 8.91 25.38
C CYS A 234 -7.54 7.90 25.21
N HIS A 235 -7.42 6.78 25.88
CA HIS A 235 -8.45 5.74 25.91
C HIS A 235 -9.80 6.33 26.31
N ASN A 236 -10.84 5.99 25.54
CA ASN A 236 -12.21 6.50 25.62
C ASN A 236 -12.45 7.91 25.08
N ASP A 237 -11.45 8.61 24.56
CA ASP A 237 -11.69 9.83 23.79
C ASP A 237 -12.59 9.55 22.58
N ILE A 238 -13.28 10.57 22.11
CA ILE A 238 -14.15 10.50 20.94
C ILE A 238 -13.37 11.07 19.75
N ILE A 239 -13.01 10.22 18.82
CA ILE A 239 -12.32 10.61 17.59
C ILE A 239 -13.36 11.06 16.56
N VAL A 240 -13.15 12.23 15.99
CA VAL A 240 -13.94 12.79 14.89
C VAL A 240 -12.96 13.20 13.79
N VAL A 241 -13.10 12.61 12.61
CA VAL A 241 -12.25 12.95 11.46
C VAL A 241 -13.12 13.31 10.27
N ASP A 242 -12.95 14.53 9.78
CA ASP A 242 -13.53 14.96 8.52
C ASP A 242 -12.50 14.64 7.41
N VAL A 243 -12.82 13.68 6.56
CA VAL A 243 -12.02 13.31 5.39
C VAL A 243 -12.58 14.00 4.17
N GLU A 244 -11.85 14.95 3.64
CA GLU A 244 -12.13 15.68 2.40
C GLU A 244 -11.32 15.05 1.28
N ASN A 245 -11.99 14.65 0.19
CA ASN A 245 -11.35 14.03 -0.96
C ASN A 245 -11.11 15.07 -2.06
N ASP A 246 -9.89 15.55 -2.16
CA ASP A 246 -9.43 16.47 -3.23
C ASP A 246 -8.70 15.73 -4.37
N LEU A 247 -8.80 14.40 -4.43
CA LEU A 247 -8.38 13.64 -5.61
C LEU A 247 -9.32 13.96 -6.77
N MET A 248 -8.76 14.27 -7.94
CA MET A 248 -9.55 14.76 -9.07
C MET A 248 -10.50 13.73 -9.67
N THR A 249 -10.16 12.45 -9.59
CA THR A 249 -10.86 11.36 -10.30
C THR A 249 -11.10 10.12 -9.47
N GLU A 250 -10.46 9.99 -8.31
CA GLU A 250 -10.52 8.79 -7.50
C GLU A 250 -11.36 8.98 -6.26
N SER A 251 -12.16 7.97 -5.93
CA SER A 251 -12.81 7.90 -4.64
C SER A 251 -11.85 7.38 -3.57
N THR A 252 -12.19 7.59 -2.30
CA THR A 252 -11.39 7.14 -1.17
C THR A 252 -12.25 6.64 -0.02
N THR A 253 -11.65 5.93 0.91
CA THR A 253 -12.14 5.66 2.27
C THR A 253 -10.95 5.59 3.21
N VAL A 254 -11.17 5.73 4.51
CA VAL A 254 -10.13 5.59 5.52
C VAL A 254 -10.53 4.51 6.51
N HIS A 255 -9.69 3.48 6.62
CA HIS A 255 -9.82 2.43 7.62
C HIS A 255 -8.99 2.77 8.88
N TRP A 256 -9.54 2.44 10.04
CA TRP A 256 -8.94 2.67 11.36
C TRP A 256 -8.42 1.33 11.89
N HIS A 257 -7.31 0.89 11.34
CA HIS A 257 -6.75 -0.44 11.55
C HIS A 257 -6.46 -0.70 13.03
N GLY A 258 -7.08 -1.75 13.56
CA GLY A 258 -7.04 -2.13 14.97
C GLY A 258 -8.21 -1.62 15.82
N GLN A 259 -9.10 -0.78 15.26
CA GLN A 259 -10.30 -0.33 15.96
C GLN A 259 -11.51 -1.20 15.61
N HIS A 260 -12.16 -1.79 16.61
CA HIS A 260 -13.24 -2.76 16.38
C HIS A 260 -14.55 -2.14 15.91
N GLN A 261 -14.69 -0.82 15.95
CA GLN A 261 -15.92 -0.11 15.55
C GLN A 261 -17.20 -0.64 16.23
N ARG A 262 -17.11 -1.04 17.51
CA ARG A 262 -18.26 -1.53 18.28
C ARG A 262 -19.28 -0.43 18.43
N GLY A 263 -20.51 -0.70 17.96
CA GLY A 263 -21.58 0.30 17.93
C GLY A 263 -21.47 1.32 16.79
N THR A 264 -20.38 1.34 16.06
CA THR A 264 -20.12 2.23 14.93
C THR A 264 -19.60 1.50 13.68
N PRO A 265 -20.20 0.36 13.27
CA PRO A 265 -19.66 -0.44 12.16
C PRO A 265 -19.62 0.31 10.82
N TYR A 266 -20.44 1.36 10.66
CA TYR A 266 -20.43 2.24 9.50
C TYR A 266 -19.20 3.15 9.42
N MET A 267 -18.35 3.16 10.45
CA MET A 267 -17.12 3.96 10.52
C MET A 267 -15.86 3.12 10.29
N ASP A 268 -16.01 1.86 9.87
CA ASP A 268 -14.89 0.96 9.62
C ASP A 268 -14.04 1.37 8.40
N GLY A 269 -14.64 2.05 7.42
CA GLY A 269 -13.92 2.59 6.28
C GLY A 269 -13.71 1.61 5.13
N THR A 270 -14.36 0.44 5.11
CA THR A 270 -14.24 -0.52 4.03
C THR A 270 -15.26 -0.20 2.92
N PRO A 271 -14.81 0.17 1.71
CA PRO A 271 -15.72 0.51 0.61
C PRO A 271 -16.55 -0.71 0.20
N TYR A 272 -17.81 -0.49 -0.13
CA TYR A 272 -18.78 -1.52 -0.54
C TYR A 272 -19.09 -2.62 0.49
N VAL A 273 -18.43 -2.62 1.64
CA VAL A 273 -18.75 -3.48 2.79
C VAL A 273 -19.50 -2.68 3.86
N THR A 274 -18.90 -1.62 4.36
CA THR A 274 -19.46 -0.83 5.48
C THR A 274 -19.96 0.55 5.05
N GLN A 275 -19.48 1.12 3.97
CA GLN A 275 -19.83 2.44 3.47
C GLN A 275 -19.68 2.57 1.96
N CYS A 276 -20.26 3.64 1.41
CA CYS A 276 -19.95 4.10 0.08
C CYS A 276 -18.59 4.81 0.05
N PRO A 277 -17.81 4.68 -1.05
CA PRO A 277 -16.62 5.50 -1.22
C PRO A 277 -16.92 7.00 -1.16
N ILE A 278 -15.98 7.78 -0.64
CA ILE A 278 -16.01 9.25 -0.63
C ILE A 278 -15.60 9.72 -2.03
N LEU A 279 -16.55 10.34 -2.74
CA LEU A 279 -16.31 10.82 -4.10
C LEU A 279 -15.40 12.07 -4.10
N PRO A 280 -14.74 12.39 -5.23
CA PRO A 280 -14.03 13.65 -5.40
C PRO A 280 -14.89 14.86 -4.99
N GLU A 281 -14.27 15.88 -4.42
CA GLU A 281 -14.90 17.11 -3.92
C GLU A 281 -15.98 16.87 -2.84
N SER A 282 -15.92 15.72 -2.15
CA SER A 282 -16.86 15.35 -1.09
C SER A 282 -16.14 15.13 0.23
N THR A 283 -16.87 15.34 1.32
CA THR A 283 -16.35 15.12 2.69
C THR A 283 -17.19 14.08 3.40
N PHE A 284 -16.54 13.14 4.08
CA PHE A 284 -17.17 12.18 4.97
C PHE A 284 -16.65 12.35 6.39
N ARG A 285 -17.54 12.33 7.36
CA ARG A 285 -17.21 12.42 8.78
C ARG A 285 -17.21 11.06 9.44
N TYR A 286 -16.04 10.59 9.85
CA TYR A 286 -15.90 9.47 10.77
C TYR A 286 -16.05 9.94 12.21
N LYS A 287 -16.78 9.16 13.04
CA LYS A 287 -16.93 9.42 14.46
C LYS A 287 -17.06 8.11 15.22
N PHE A 288 -16.13 7.85 16.12
CA PHE A 288 -16.11 6.65 16.95
C PHE A 288 -15.37 6.89 18.26
N ASN A 289 -15.53 5.97 19.21
CA ASN A 289 -14.85 6.05 20.49
C ASN A 289 -13.53 5.28 20.43
N ALA A 290 -12.48 5.83 20.99
CA ALA A 290 -11.16 5.22 21.13
C ALA A 290 -11.16 4.14 22.22
N THR A 291 -11.89 3.03 22.00
CA THR A 291 -12.13 1.99 23.01
C THR A 291 -11.06 0.91 23.06
N HIS A 292 -10.27 0.76 22.01
CA HIS A 292 -9.15 -0.16 21.96
C HIS A 292 -7.85 0.62 22.06
N ALA A 293 -7.26 0.64 23.23
CA ALA A 293 -6.00 1.34 23.48
C ALA A 293 -4.81 0.53 22.93
N GLY A 294 -3.77 1.24 22.49
CA GLY A 294 -2.54 0.63 21.97
C GLY A 294 -2.01 1.36 20.77
N THR A 295 -1.16 0.65 20.02
CA THR A 295 -0.55 1.11 18.78
C THR A 295 -1.36 0.61 17.60
N HIS A 296 -1.95 1.54 16.88
CA HIS A 296 -2.78 1.34 15.70
C HIS A 296 -2.32 2.28 14.59
N PHE A 297 -2.93 2.18 13.41
CA PHE A 297 -2.71 3.15 12.35
C PHE A 297 -3.98 3.34 11.52
N TRP A 298 -4.03 4.37 10.75
CA TRP A 298 -5.07 4.61 9.78
C TRP A 298 -4.47 4.59 8.38
N HIS A 299 -5.23 4.12 7.40
CA HIS A 299 -4.80 4.13 6.00
C HIS A 299 -5.99 4.21 5.06
N SER A 300 -5.75 4.67 3.83
CA SER A 300 -6.75 4.52 2.77
C SER A 300 -7.04 3.04 2.54
N HIS A 301 -8.31 2.72 2.31
CA HIS A 301 -8.77 1.38 1.95
C HIS A 301 -9.41 1.37 0.56
N SER A 302 -8.86 2.13 -0.36
CA SER A 302 -9.35 2.28 -1.73
C SER A 302 -8.19 2.18 -2.73
N GLY A 303 -8.20 1.16 -3.55
CA GLY A 303 -7.17 0.91 -4.56
C GLY A 303 -5.77 0.93 -3.96
N MET A 304 -4.82 1.55 -4.66
CA MET A 304 -3.41 1.59 -4.28
C MET A 304 -3.01 2.83 -3.45
N GLN A 305 -3.96 3.53 -2.83
CA GLN A 305 -3.69 4.82 -2.18
C GLN A 305 -2.80 4.69 -0.94
N ARG A 306 -2.88 3.57 -0.19
CA ARG A 306 -1.99 3.28 0.93
C ARG A 306 -0.54 3.14 0.45
N ALA A 307 -0.32 2.38 -0.61
CA ALA A 307 0.98 2.20 -1.26
C ALA A 307 1.56 3.51 -1.82
N ASP A 308 0.70 4.48 -2.13
CA ASP A 308 1.09 5.80 -2.58
C ASP A 308 1.17 6.85 -1.45
N GLY A 309 1.14 6.42 -0.16
CA GLY A 309 1.49 7.24 0.98
C GLY A 309 0.32 7.65 1.90
N ALA A 310 -0.93 7.26 1.60
CA ALA A 310 -2.09 7.61 2.41
C ALA A 310 -2.21 6.72 3.67
N ALA A 311 -1.30 6.88 4.63
CA ALA A 311 -1.29 6.18 5.92
C ALA A 311 -0.67 7.04 7.03
N GLY A 312 -1.04 6.79 8.29
CA GLY A 312 -0.49 7.49 9.45
C GLY A 312 -0.82 6.81 10.78
N ALA A 313 -0.13 7.21 11.83
CA ALA A 313 -0.28 6.61 13.15
C ALA A 313 -1.65 6.92 13.79
N LEU A 314 -2.17 5.95 14.54
CA LEU A 314 -3.30 6.09 15.46
C LEU A 314 -2.90 5.51 16.81
N ILE A 315 -2.51 6.36 17.74
CA ILE A 315 -2.03 5.97 19.06
C ILE A 315 -3.06 6.31 20.12
N ILE A 316 -3.53 5.29 20.82
CA ILE A 316 -4.51 5.44 21.89
C ILE A 316 -3.84 5.03 23.20
N ARG A 317 -3.46 6.02 24.03
CA ARG A 317 -2.74 5.79 25.27
C ARG A 317 -3.66 5.49 26.45
N LYS A 318 -3.24 4.59 27.31
CA LYS A 318 -3.79 4.41 28.66
C LYS A 318 -3.04 5.31 29.65
N PRO A 319 -3.69 5.76 30.73
CA PRO A 319 -2.96 6.31 31.86
C PRO A 319 -1.87 5.32 32.33
N ARG A 320 -0.68 5.82 32.61
CA ARG A 320 0.46 4.97 33.03
C ARG A 320 0.14 4.13 34.27
N THR A 321 -0.73 4.62 35.15
CA THR A 321 -1.16 3.92 36.37
C THR A 321 -1.97 2.66 36.11
N VAL A 322 -2.67 2.57 34.97
CA VAL A 322 -3.51 1.43 34.57
C VAL A 322 -2.91 0.63 33.41
N ASP A 323 -1.80 1.09 32.84
CA ASP A 323 -1.05 0.33 31.84
C ASP A 323 -0.32 -0.84 32.54
N PRO A 324 -0.56 -2.11 32.15
CA PRO A 324 0.10 -3.26 32.76
C PRO A 324 1.62 -3.16 32.73
N HIS A 325 2.15 -2.51 31.72
CA HIS A 325 3.58 -2.32 31.48
C HIS A 325 4.12 -0.96 31.95
N GLY A 326 3.29 -0.12 32.57
CA GLY A 326 3.64 1.25 32.94
C GLY A 326 4.85 1.39 33.87
N GLN A 327 5.30 0.27 34.51
CA GLN A 327 6.50 0.24 35.34
C GLN A 327 7.74 -0.21 34.58
N LEU A 328 7.62 -0.67 33.31
CA LEU A 328 8.75 -1.17 32.52
C LEU A 328 9.45 -0.06 31.75
N TYR A 329 8.82 1.10 31.57
CA TYR A 329 9.36 2.24 30.84
C TYR A 329 9.18 3.55 31.61
N ASP A 330 10.05 4.51 31.32
CA ASP A 330 9.98 5.85 31.89
C ASP A 330 9.17 6.81 30.99
N TYR A 331 9.31 6.65 29.66
CA TYR A 331 8.71 7.53 28.68
C TYR A 331 7.98 6.76 27.58
N ASP A 332 6.82 7.28 27.17
CA ASP A 332 6.01 6.89 25.99
C ASP A 332 5.76 8.14 25.15
N LYS A 333 6.72 8.51 24.31
CA LYS A 333 6.71 9.75 23.57
C LYS A 333 6.25 9.55 22.13
N SER A 334 5.64 10.59 21.55
CA SER A 334 5.20 10.60 20.15
C SER A 334 6.37 10.46 19.17
N GLU A 335 7.54 11.02 19.52
CA GLU A 335 8.76 10.92 18.73
C GLU A 335 9.34 9.48 18.64
N HIS A 336 8.87 8.54 19.49
CA HIS A 336 9.27 7.15 19.47
C HIS A 336 8.28 6.24 18.73
N VAL A 337 7.38 6.81 17.93
CA VAL A 337 6.55 6.06 16.98
C VAL A 337 7.32 5.87 15.68
N MET A 338 7.48 4.61 15.26
CA MET A 338 8.14 4.21 14.03
C MET A 338 7.11 3.69 13.03
N ILE A 339 6.92 4.35 11.93
CA ILE A 339 6.15 3.84 10.80
C ILE A 339 7.16 3.36 9.76
N VAL A 340 7.12 2.07 9.47
CA VAL A 340 7.98 1.42 8.48
C VAL A 340 7.14 1.05 7.27
N THR A 341 7.63 1.35 6.08
CA THR A 341 6.97 0.97 4.82
C THR A 341 8.00 0.60 3.77
N ASP A 342 7.67 -0.35 2.94
CA ASP A 342 8.34 -0.57 1.67
C ASP A 342 8.08 0.61 0.73
N TRP A 343 8.99 0.84 -0.22
CA TRP A 343 8.90 2.03 -1.05
C TRP A 343 9.32 1.75 -2.49
N ILE A 344 8.50 2.22 -3.42
CA ILE A 344 8.71 2.12 -4.87
C ILE A 344 8.86 3.51 -5.48
N HIS A 345 9.43 3.60 -6.69
CA HIS A 345 9.76 4.88 -7.33
C HIS A 345 8.80 5.28 -8.46
N GLU A 346 7.72 4.54 -8.62
CA GLU A 346 6.64 4.83 -9.55
C GLU A 346 5.27 4.79 -8.84
N LEU A 347 4.21 5.18 -9.52
CA LEU A 347 2.86 5.01 -9.00
C LEU A 347 2.56 3.53 -8.81
N SER A 348 2.03 3.17 -7.65
CA SER A 348 1.71 1.80 -7.31
C SER A 348 0.71 1.16 -8.27
N VAL A 349 -0.26 1.92 -8.79
CA VAL A 349 -1.19 1.43 -9.81
C VAL A 349 -0.49 1.08 -11.13
N SER A 350 0.59 1.79 -11.49
CA SER A 350 1.39 1.46 -12.69
C SER A 350 2.11 0.13 -12.50
N MET A 351 2.81 -0.04 -11.38
CA MET A 351 3.48 -1.28 -11.01
C MET A 351 2.49 -2.46 -10.91
N PHE A 352 1.34 -2.25 -10.28
CA PHE A 352 0.30 -3.25 -10.15
C PHE A 352 -0.20 -3.75 -11.52
N VAL A 353 -0.52 -2.83 -12.43
CA VAL A 353 -0.98 -3.17 -13.78
C VAL A 353 0.10 -3.88 -14.58
N ASP A 354 1.35 -3.42 -14.48
CA ASP A 354 2.48 -4.05 -15.19
C ASP A 354 2.75 -5.46 -14.64
N HIS A 355 2.70 -5.64 -13.33
CA HIS A 355 2.85 -6.95 -12.68
C HIS A 355 1.75 -7.94 -13.07
N HIS A 356 0.48 -7.52 -13.10
CA HIS A 356 -0.65 -8.40 -13.36
C HIS A 356 -1.00 -8.62 -14.83
N HIS A 357 -0.59 -7.73 -15.72
CA HIS A 357 -0.95 -7.78 -17.14
C HIS A 357 0.24 -7.81 -18.09
N SER A 358 1.47 -7.76 -17.58
CA SER A 358 2.68 -7.73 -18.38
C SER A 358 3.78 -8.60 -17.75
N ILE A 359 5.01 -8.13 -17.76
CA ILE A 359 6.20 -8.80 -17.23
C ILE A 359 6.82 -8.00 -16.06
N GLY A 360 6.10 -7.02 -15.54
CA GLY A 360 6.59 -6.15 -14.48
C GLY A 360 6.82 -6.90 -13.18
N ASP A 361 7.80 -6.43 -12.43
CA ASP A 361 8.15 -6.93 -11.10
C ASP A 361 7.41 -6.12 -10.03
N ASN A 362 7.15 -6.74 -8.87
CA ASN A 362 6.52 -6.12 -7.71
C ASN A 362 7.48 -5.98 -6.52
N LYS A 363 8.78 -5.94 -6.77
CA LYS A 363 9.79 -5.90 -5.72
C LYS A 363 10.16 -4.46 -5.35
N PRO A 364 9.99 -4.01 -4.09
CA PRO A 364 10.34 -2.66 -3.68
C PRO A 364 11.88 -2.52 -3.59
N PRO A 365 12.46 -1.44 -4.13
CA PRO A 365 13.91 -1.24 -4.10
C PRO A 365 14.44 -0.73 -2.75
N THR A 366 13.58 -0.22 -1.88
CA THR A 366 13.98 0.41 -0.60
C THR A 366 12.83 0.45 0.40
N LEU A 367 13.14 0.90 1.61
CA LEU A 367 12.21 1.10 2.72
C LEU A 367 12.23 2.57 3.14
N LEU A 368 11.19 3.02 3.86
CA LEU A 368 11.17 4.31 4.54
C LEU A 368 10.85 4.13 6.03
N ILE A 369 11.47 4.96 6.87
CA ILE A 369 11.18 5.07 8.29
C ILE A 369 10.65 6.47 8.57
N ASN A 370 9.42 6.55 9.04
CA ASN A 370 8.73 7.84 9.23
C ASN A 370 8.77 8.73 7.98
N GLY A 371 8.63 8.12 6.80
CA GLY A 371 8.57 8.80 5.51
C GLY A 371 9.92 9.28 4.97
N VAL A 372 11.03 8.92 5.60
CA VAL A 372 12.37 9.24 5.11
C VAL A 372 13.22 8.00 4.96
N GLY A 373 14.16 8.04 4.02
CA GLY A 373 15.06 6.92 3.76
C GLY A 373 16.25 7.30 2.92
N ARG A 374 17.17 6.36 2.76
CA ARG A 374 18.38 6.49 1.94
C ARG A 374 18.30 5.50 0.81
N PHE A 375 18.43 5.99 -0.41
CA PHE A 375 18.45 5.12 -1.60
C PHE A 375 19.71 5.30 -2.42
N ARG A 376 20.11 6.55 -2.70
CA ARG A 376 21.27 6.83 -3.52
C ARG A 376 22.12 7.97 -2.97
N VAL A 377 23.38 8.01 -3.44
CA VAL A 377 24.30 9.15 -3.25
C VAL A 377 23.97 10.24 -4.25
N PHE A 378 23.80 11.48 -3.80
CA PHE A 378 23.45 12.61 -4.65
C PHE A 378 24.66 13.40 -5.19
N ASN A 379 25.85 13.19 -4.65
CA ASN A 379 27.04 13.84 -5.12
C ASN A 379 28.16 12.81 -5.26
N GLU A 380 28.56 12.56 -6.51
CA GLU A 380 29.66 11.63 -6.84
C GLU A 380 31.04 12.25 -6.58
N THR A 381 31.13 13.49 -6.11
CA THR A 381 32.38 14.15 -5.75
C THR A 381 32.78 13.82 -4.33
N SER A 382 33.97 14.14 -3.91
CA SER A 382 34.73 13.75 -2.72
C SER A 382 33.98 13.60 -1.37
N GLU A 383 32.73 14.04 -1.25
CA GLU A 383 31.87 13.84 -0.07
C GLU A 383 30.49 13.37 -0.51
N PRO A 384 30.21 12.07 -0.43
CA PRO A 384 28.88 11.54 -0.78
C PRO A 384 27.82 12.12 0.16
N LYS A 385 26.71 12.59 -0.40
CA LYS A 385 25.55 13.06 0.36
C LYS A 385 24.41 12.08 0.22
N TYR A 386 23.87 11.65 1.35
CA TYR A 386 22.66 10.86 1.47
C TYR A 386 21.53 11.71 2.03
N MET A 387 20.30 11.26 1.85
CA MET A 387 19.18 11.76 2.65
C MET A 387 19.46 11.48 4.13
N LYS A 388 19.04 12.40 5.01
CA LYS A 388 19.18 12.18 6.46
C LYS A 388 18.31 11.01 6.90
N ALA A 389 18.85 10.09 7.69
CA ALA A 389 18.11 9.03 8.32
C ALA A 389 17.16 9.58 9.40
N ALA A 390 16.06 8.88 9.66
CA ALA A 390 15.21 9.15 10.81
C ALA A 390 16.03 9.06 12.10
N THR A 391 15.76 9.94 13.07
CA THR A 391 16.52 10.01 14.33
C THR A 391 15.56 9.94 15.50
N PHE A 392 15.90 9.10 16.47
CA PHE A 392 15.16 8.90 17.72
C PHE A 392 16.05 9.25 18.91
N ASN A 393 15.61 10.22 19.72
CA ASN A 393 16.43 10.78 20.79
C ASN A 393 16.14 10.09 22.12
N VAL A 394 17.20 9.74 22.85
CA VAL A 394 17.13 9.12 24.19
C VAL A 394 18.16 9.72 25.15
N ASP A 395 17.80 9.81 26.42
CA ASP A 395 18.72 10.15 27.51
C ASP A 395 19.27 8.88 28.15
N LYS A 396 20.57 8.82 28.42
CA LYS A 396 21.19 7.67 29.09
C LYS A 396 20.57 7.41 30.47
N GLY A 397 20.23 6.16 30.73
CA GLY A 397 19.73 5.68 32.01
C GLY A 397 18.20 5.66 32.13
N TYR A 398 17.48 6.00 31.07
CA TYR A 398 16.03 5.89 31.01
C TYR A 398 15.57 4.77 30.07
N LYS A 399 14.34 4.34 30.25
CA LYS A 399 13.66 3.32 29.42
C LYS A 399 12.54 3.92 28.62
N TYR A 400 12.51 3.61 27.34
CA TYR A 400 11.58 4.21 26.39
C TYR A 400 10.70 3.15 25.77
N ARG A 401 9.40 3.43 25.68
CA ARG A 401 8.47 2.63 24.87
C ARG A 401 8.54 3.11 23.43
N PHE A 402 9.00 2.25 22.55
CA PHE A 402 8.94 2.43 21.10
C PHE A 402 7.71 1.72 20.53
N ARG A 403 7.08 2.33 19.56
CA ARG A 403 5.87 1.84 18.91
C ARG A 403 6.14 1.65 17.43
N VAL A 404 6.13 0.41 16.96
CA VAL A 404 6.40 0.05 15.56
C VAL A 404 5.08 -0.22 14.86
N ILE A 405 4.88 0.41 13.72
CA ILE A 405 3.76 0.20 12.81
C ILE A 405 4.33 -0.23 11.48
N ASN A 406 4.02 -1.44 11.05
CA ASN A 406 4.37 -1.90 9.72
C ASN A 406 3.24 -1.52 8.74
N ALA A 407 3.47 -0.47 7.95
CA ALA A 407 2.54 0.05 6.95
C ALA A 407 2.88 -0.40 5.53
N GLU A 408 3.63 -1.49 5.37
CA GLU A 408 3.97 -2.09 4.08
C GLU A 408 2.75 -2.45 3.25
N PHE A 409 2.96 -2.52 1.95
CA PHE A 409 1.92 -2.84 0.97
C PHE A 409 2.29 -3.98 0.01
N LEU A 410 3.57 -4.41 0.01
CA LEU A 410 4.05 -5.58 -0.73
C LEU A 410 4.46 -6.71 0.21
N ASN A 411 5.02 -7.79 -0.32
CA ASN A 411 5.50 -8.92 0.46
C ASN A 411 6.98 -8.73 0.84
N CYS A 412 7.24 -7.79 1.74
CA CYS A 412 8.56 -7.39 2.18
C CYS A 412 8.66 -7.37 3.72
N PRO A 413 8.50 -8.52 4.42
CA PRO A 413 8.62 -8.55 5.87
C PRO A 413 9.92 -7.91 6.33
N ILE A 414 9.89 -7.14 7.42
CA ILE A 414 11.02 -6.35 7.89
C ILE A 414 11.54 -6.87 9.20
N GLU A 415 12.81 -7.24 9.23
CA GLU A 415 13.58 -7.50 10.45
C GLU A 415 14.10 -6.17 11.00
N LEU A 416 13.77 -5.88 12.28
CA LEU A 416 14.21 -4.71 13.03
C LEU A 416 15.15 -5.13 14.15
N SER A 417 16.26 -4.41 14.30
CA SER A 417 17.18 -4.54 15.44
C SER A 417 17.83 -3.20 15.78
N VAL A 418 18.43 -3.09 16.95
CA VAL A 418 19.13 -1.89 17.42
C VAL A 418 20.53 -2.28 17.87
N ASP A 419 21.56 -1.64 17.32
CA ASP A 419 22.96 -1.94 17.64
C ASP A 419 23.21 -1.81 19.14
N ASP A 420 23.89 -2.80 19.71
CA ASP A 420 24.29 -2.89 21.12
C ASP A 420 23.10 -2.87 22.12
N HIS A 421 21.85 -2.97 21.65
CA HIS A 421 20.68 -2.98 22.51
C HIS A 421 19.80 -4.22 22.25
N ASN A 422 19.27 -4.76 23.33
CA ASN A 422 18.15 -5.69 23.26
C ASN A 422 16.84 -4.91 23.27
N ILE A 423 15.84 -5.45 22.60
CA ILE A 423 14.47 -4.96 22.65
C ILE A 423 13.61 -5.87 23.53
N THR A 424 12.79 -5.29 24.40
CA THR A 424 11.83 -6.07 25.20
C THR A 424 10.44 -5.80 24.66
N VAL A 425 9.90 -6.73 23.87
CA VAL A 425 8.56 -6.64 23.29
C VAL A 425 7.52 -6.83 24.37
N ILE A 426 6.55 -5.92 24.45
CA ILE A 426 5.53 -5.86 25.50
C ILE A 426 4.10 -5.86 24.96
N ALA A 427 3.89 -5.55 23.69
CA ALA A 427 2.56 -5.57 23.07
C ALA A 427 2.64 -5.89 21.57
N SER A 428 1.57 -6.47 21.04
CA SER A 428 1.34 -6.67 19.62
C SER A 428 -0.09 -6.28 19.25
N ASP A 429 -0.27 -5.52 18.15
CA ASP A 429 -1.57 -5.05 17.65
C ASP A 429 -2.46 -4.37 18.72
N GLY A 430 -1.81 -3.66 19.67
CA GLY A 430 -2.48 -2.99 20.78
C GLY A 430 -2.81 -3.90 21.98
N TYR A 431 -2.44 -5.20 21.95
CA TYR A 431 -2.69 -6.14 23.05
C TYR A 431 -1.41 -6.43 23.83
N ASP A 432 -1.53 -6.39 25.15
CA ASP A 432 -0.42 -6.57 26.07
C ASP A 432 0.06 -8.03 26.10
N LEU A 433 1.37 -8.22 25.98
CA LEU A 433 2.07 -9.51 26.03
C LEU A 433 2.85 -9.67 27.34
N GLU A 434 3.12 -10.91 27.75
CA GLU A 434 4.21 -11.18 28.70
C GLU A 434 5.51 -10.66 28.07
N PRO A 435 6.32 -9.84 28.76
CA PRO A 435 7.52 -9.24 28.19
C PRO A 435 8.52 -10.29 27.68
N ILE A 436 9.00 -10.11 26.45
CA ILE A 436 9.99 -10.99 25.84
C ILE A 436 11.15 -10.16 25.35
N THR A 437 12.35 -10.44 25.84
CA THR A 437 13.58 -9.75 25.42
C THR A 437 14.24 -10.52 24.29
N ALA A 438 14.56 -9.82 23.21
CA ALA A 438 15.14 -10.37 22.00
C ALA A 438 16.18 -9.41 21.39
N THR A 439 16.94 -9.90 20.43
CA THR A 439 17.90 -9.10 19.65
C THR A 439 17.27 -8.51 18.38
N SER A 440 16.26 -9.18 17.83
CA SER A 440 15.54 -8.70 16.65
C SER A 440 14.08 -9.10 16.66
N LEU A 441 13.30 -8.41 15.83
CA LEU A 441 11.87 -8.62 15.64
C LEU A 441 11.56 -8.54 14.14
N VAL A 442 10.88 -9.55 13.61
CA VAL A 442 10.30 -9.49 12.25
C VAL A 442 8.87 -8.98 12.33
N THR A 443 8.50 -8.07 11.44
CA THR A 443 7.15 -7.52 11.30
C THR A 443 6.64 -7.71 9.89
N TYR A 444 5.34 -7.93 9.76
CA TYR A 444 4.65 -8.11 8.49
C TYR A 444 3.64 -6.99 8.26
N ALA A 445 3.24 -6.78 7.02
CA ALA A 445 2.30 -5.72 6.65
C ALA A 445 1.03 -5.73 7.53
N GLY A 446 0.74 -4.60 8.16
CA GLY A 446 -0.40 -4.42 9.07
C GLY A 446 -0.14 -4.78 10.53
N GLU A 447 0.95 -5.46 10.88
CA GLU A 447 1.30 -5.74 12.27
C GLU A 447 1.83 -4.51 12.99
N ARG A 448 1.58 -4.44 14.29
CA ARG A 448 2.15 -3.43 15.18
C ARG A 448 2.76 -4.12 16.38
N TYR A 449 3.91 -3.59 16.82
CA TYR A 449 4.58 -4.06 18.04
C TYR A 449 5.05 -2.90 18.89
N ASP A 450 4.98 -3.06 20.21
CA ASP A 450 5.58 -2.12 21.14
C ASP A 450 6.71 -2.83 21.89
N PHE A 451 7.85 -2.17 21.98
CA PHE A 451 8.97 -2.67 22.77
C PHE A 451 9.53 -1.59 23.70
N VAL A 452 10.13 -2.03 24.79
CA VAL A 452 10.91 -1.19 25.69
C VAL A 452 12.38 -1.30 25.32
N LEU A 453 13.01 -0.15 25.11
CA LEU A 453 14.44 0.01 24.94
C LEU A 453 15.04 0.62 26.20
N ASP A 454 16.04 -0.03 26.78
CA ASP A 454 16.81 0.46 27.92
C ASP A 454 18.02 1.26 27.40
N ALA A 455 18.00 2.58 27.53
CA ALA A 455 19.08 3.45 27.07
C ALA A 455 20.26 3.42 28.06
N ASN A 456 20.89 2.27 28.19
CA ASN A 456 21.95 1.99 29.17
C ASN A 456 23.38 1.97 28.59
N GLN A 457 23.53 2.18 27.28
CA GLN A 457 24.80 2.16 26.58
C GLN A 457 25.58 3.48 26.75
N ASP A 458 26.77 3.57 26.21
CA ASP A 458 27.55 4.81 26.24
C ASP A 458 26.89 5.91 25.40
N VAL A 459 27.15 7.19 25.77
CA VAL A 459 26.61 8.32 25.03
C VAL A 459 27.26 8.38 23.64
N ALA A 460 26.54 7.87 22.64
CA ALA A 460 26.95 7.74 21.24
C ALA A 460 25.70 7.65 20.35
N ASN A 461 25.91 7.51 19.08
CA ASN A 461 24.87 7.22 18.10
C ASN A 461 24.94 5.75 17.72
N TYR A 462 23.78 5.10 17.64
CA TYR A 462 23.64 3.70 17.28
C TYR A 462 22.70 3.54 16.10
N TRP A 463 22.97 2.56 15.22
CA TRP A 463 22.03 2.25 14.14
C TRP A 463 20.82 1.50 14.69
N ILE A 464 19.65 1.92 14.23
CA ILE A 464 18.45 1.09 14.20
C ILE A 464 18.36 0.54 12.78
N ARG A 465 18.40 -0.78 12.65
CA ARG A 465 18.55 -1.48 11.38
C ARG A 465 17.24 -2.07 10.92
N PHE A 466 16.96 -1.95 9.64
CA PHE A 466 15.78 -2.51 8.99
C PHE A 466 16.22 -3.29 7.76
N ARG A 467 16.00 -4.59 7.79
CA ARG A 467 16.36 -5.52 6.73
C ARG A 467 15.10 -6.10 6.11
N GLY A 468 14.91 -5.91 4.81
CA GLY A 468 13.81 -6.52 4.06
C GLY A 468 14.07 -8.01 3.81
N LEU A 469 13.01 -8.79 3.91
CA LEU A 469 13.00 -10.24 3.69
C LEU A 469 12.07 -10.57 2.52
N MET A 470 11.94 -11.83 2.13
CA MET A 470 11.10 -12.31 1.03
C MET A 470 11.36 -11.57 -0.29
N ASP A 471 10.41 -10.79 -0.80
CA ASP A 471 10.55 -9.99 -2.01
C ASP A 471 11.63 -8.89 -1.93
N CYS A 472 12.15 -8.67 -0.74
CA CYS A 472 13.19 -7.70 -0.41
C CYS A 472 14.55 -8.32 -0.06
N ASP A 473 14.70 -9.63 -0.10
CA ASP A 473 15.91 -10.32 0.34
C ASP A 473 17.05 -10.35 -0.72
N GLU A 474 18.06 -11.20 -0.49
CA GLU A 474 19.24 -11.31 -1.36
C GLU A 474 18.92 -11.81 -2.77
N ARG A 475 17.79 -12.48 -2.96
CA ARG A 475 17.33 -13.00 -4.24
C ARG A 475 16.86 -11.89 -5.17
N PHE A 476 16.46 -10.75 -4.61
CA PHE A 476 15.79 -9.66 -5.33
C PHE A 476 16.45 -8.30 -5.10
N THR A 477 15.83 -7.43 -4.32
CA THR A 477 16.23 -6.01 -4.24
C THR A 477 17.21 -5.69 -3.12
N LYS A 478 17.38 -6.60 -2.14
CA LYS A 478 18.14 -6.33 -0.91
C LYS A 478 17.71 -5.01 -0.26
N ALA A 479 16.39 -4.79 -0.21
CA ALA A 479 15.84 -3.56 0.34
C ALA A 479 16.19 -3.45 1.83
N LYS A 480 16.64 -2.26 2.21
CA LYS A 480 17.12 -1.97 3.56
C LYS A 480 16.90 -0.52 3.93
N GLN A 481 16.95 -0.26 5.23
CA GLN A 481 16.98 1.10 5.73
C GLN A 481 17.69 1.14 7.08
N VAL A 482 18.09 2.35 7.47
CA VAL A 482 18.62 2.62 8.81
C VAL A 482 17.99 3.86 9.39
N ALA A 483 17.87 3.89 10.71
CA ALA A 483 17.59 5.06 11.51
C ALA A 483 18.67 5.23 12.58
N VAL A 484 18.72 6.37 13.23
CA VAL A 484 19.69 6.67 14.27
C VAL A 484 19.00 6.71 15.63
N LEU A 485 19.49 5.92 16.57
CA LEU A 485 19.25 6.12 17.99
C LEU A 485 20.30 7.08 18.52
N HIS A 486 19.88 8.31 18.81
CA HIS A 486 20.77 9.38 19.27
C HIS A 486 20.67 9.51 20.79
N TYR A 487 21.81 9.34 21.48
CA TYR A 487 21.91 9.63 22.89
C TYR A 487 22.18 11.12 23.09
N GLU A 488 21.37 11.77 23.88
CA GLU A 488 21.55 13.18 24.22
C GLU A 488 22.97 13.46 24.75
N GLY A 489 23.65 14.40 24.07
CA GLY A 489 25.05 14.72 24.33
C GLY A 489 26.07 14.00 23.43
N ALA A 490 25.64 13.08 22.58
CA ALA A 490 26.45 12.56 21.48
C ALA A 490 26.70 13.64 20.41
N SER A 491 27.72 13.44 19.60
CA SER A 491 27.99 14.34 18.44
C SER A 491 26.93 14.15 17.34
N ASP A 492 26.65 15.16 16.55
CA ASP A 492 25.76 15.10 15.38
C ASP A 492 26.36 14.31 14.19
N VAL A 493 27.20 13.32 14.48
CA VAL A 493 27.81 12.44 13.48
C VAL A 493 27.06 11.12 13.48
N GLU A 494 26.68 10.65 12.32
CA GLU A 494 26.05 9.32 12.19
C GLU A 494 26.97 8.22 12.74
N PRO A 495 26.41 7.07 13.17
CA PRO A 495 27.21 5.91 13.56
C PRO A 495 28.20 5.51 12.47
N GLU A 496 29.34 4.97 12.86
CA GLU A 496 30.40 4.54 11.95
C GLU A 496 29.92 3.41 11.01
N GLY A 497 30.38 3.45 9.77
CA GLY A 497 30.12 2.45 8.75
C GLY A 497 28.76 2.59 8.06
N ASP A 498 28.75 2.42 6.73
CA ASP A 498 27.50 2.26 5.99
C ASP A 498 27.07 0.79 6.10
N PRO A 499 25.90 0.48 6.69
CA PRO A 499 25.46 -0.88 6.82
C PRO A 499 25.15 -1.47 5.44
N THR A 500 25.80 -2.57 5.10
CA THR A 500 25.40 -3.40 3.96
C THR A 500 24.14 -4.17 4.33
N TRP A 501 23.46 -4.78 3.35
CA TRP A 501 22.27 -5.56 3.64
C TRP A 501 22.60 -6.78 4.50
N GLU A 502 23.75 -7.40 4.29
CA GLU A 502 24.21 -8.57 5.05
C GLU A 502 24.51 -8.22 6.52
N GLU A 503 24.99 -7.01 6.80
CA GLU A 503 25.31 -6.54 8.15
C GLU A 503 24.08 -6.08 8.95
N LEU A 504 22.88 -6.12 8.34
CA LEU A 504 21.66 -5.70 9.03
C LEU A 504 21.00 -6.81 9.86
N HIS A 505 21.55 -8.02 9.82
CA HIS A 505 21.09 -9.13 10.65
C HIS A 505 21.91 -9.18 11.95
N ASN A 506 21.22 -9.13 13.10
CA ASN A 506 21.82 -9.34 14.41
C ASN A 506 21.59 -10.78 14.88
N GLU A 507 22.68 -11.46 15.27
CA GLU A 507 22.59 -12.79 15.86
C GLU A 507 21.87 -12.76 17.22
N GLY A 508 21.13 -13.81 17.54
CA GLY A 508 20.46 -13.99 18.80
C GLY A 508 18.97 -14.29 18.66
N LEU A 509 18.22 -14.14 19.75
CA LEU A 509 16.79 -14.46 19.75
C LEU A 509 16.01 -13.50 18.83
N GLN A 510 15.36 -14.08 17.83
CA GLN A 510 14.48 -13.38 16.89
C GLN A 510 13.02 -13.67 17.20
N LEU A 511 12.21 -12.62 17.32
CA LEU A 511 10.77 -12.74 17.50
C LEU A 511 10.03 -12.69 16.16
N ASN A 512 8.93 -13.43 16.06
CA ASN A 512 8.06 -13.52 14.89
C ASN A 512 8.81 -13.91 13.60
N ALA A 513 9.77 -14.84 13.76
CA ALA A 513 10.67 -15.28 12.70
C ALA A 513 9.93 -15.80 11.47
N LEU A 514 10.52 -15.55 10.31
CA LEU A 514 10.03 -16.00 9.01
C LEU A 514 10.03 -17.53 8.94
N ASN A 515 8.92 -18.12 8.48
CA ASN A 515 8.82 -19.56 8.14
C ASN A 515 9.28 -20.53 9.27
N LYS A 516 9.01 -20.18 10.52
CA LYS A 516 9.47 -21.00 11.63
C LYS A 516 8.95 -22.43 11.57
N GLY A 517 9.89 -23.40 11.63
CA GLY A 517 9.64 -24.84 11.77
C GLY A 517 9.55 -25.31 13.23
N GLU A 518 9.81 -26.62 13.49
CA GLU A 518 9.63 -27.21 14.83
C GLU A 518 10.81 -27.02 15.79
N GLU A 519 12.04 -26.93 15.31
CA GLU A 519 13.26 -27.08 16.13
C GLU A 519 14.26 -25.92 16.04
N GLU A 520 13.78 -24.70 15.89
CA GLU A 520 14.64 -23.52 15.87
C GLU A 520 14.70 -22.89 17.25
N ASN A 521 15.86 -23.04 17.94
CA ASN A 521 16.01 -22.61 19.34
C ASN A 521 16.22 -21.10 19.53
N GLU A 522 16.57 -20.36 18.46
CA GLU A 522 16.85 -18.92 18.50
C GLU A 522 15.72 -18.07 17.91
N THR A 523 14.58 -18.68 17.67
CA THR A 523 13.40 -18.03 17.11
C THR A 523 12.16 -18.30 17.95
N ILE A 524 11.25 -17.33 18.01
CA ILE A 524 9.92 -17.45 18.64
C ILE A 524 8.88 -17.02 17.64
N SER A 525 7.92 -17.88 17.31
CA SER A 525 6.74 -17.50 16.51
C SER A 525 5.73 -16.73 17.37
N VAL A 526 4.84 -15.99 16.72
CA VAL A 526 3.79 -15.26 17.44
C VAL A 526 2.89 -16.20 18.27
N ALA A 527 2.62 -17.42 17.79
CA ALA A 527 1.82 -18.41 18.52
C ALA A 527 2.45 -18.91 19.82
N GLU A 528 3.77 -18.73 20.00
CA GLU A 528 4.51 -19.07 21.22
C GLU A 528 4.56 -17.92 22.22
N MET A 529 4.26 -16.68 21.78
CA MET A 529 4.11 -15.54 22.68
C MET A 529 2.90 -15.75 23.59
N ARG A 530 2.83 -14.99 24.67
CA ARG A 530 1.78 -15.13 25.68
C ARG A 530 1.11 -13.78 25.95
N SER A 531 -0.20 -13.78 25.94
CA SER A 531 -0.99 -12.63 26.32
C SER A 531 -1.03 -12.44 27.82
N LEU A 532 -0.89 -11.22 28.29
CA LEU A 532 -1.24 -10.85 29.68
C LEU A 532 -2.73 -10.92 29.94
N GLN A 533 -3.55 -10.75 28.91
CA GLN A 533 -4.99 -10.95 29.02
C GLN A 533 -5.30 -12.44 29.14
N GLY A 534 -5.83 -12.84 30.30
CA GLY A 534 -6.14 -14.21 30.60
C GLY A 534 -7.16 -14.86 29.68
N TYR A 535 -7.71 -16.00 30.14
CA TYR A 535 -8.72 -16.77 29.42
C TYR A 535 -9.96 -15.92 29.07
N ASP A 536 -10.44 -16.06 27.86
CA ASP A 536 -11.75 -15.61 27.39
C ASP A 536 -12.46 -16.72 26.59
N ASP A 537 -13.72 -16.50 26.20
CA ASP A 537 -14.55 -17.50 25.53
C ASP A 537 -13.96 -18.01 24.22
N SER A 538 -13.09 -17.26 23.55
CA SER A 538 -12.44 -17.69 22.29
C SER A 538 -11.49 -18.88 22.51
N LEU A 539 -11.03 -19.06 23.74
CA LEU A 539 -10.15 -20.16 24.15
C LEU A 539 -10.89 -21.41 24.66
N LYS A 540 -12.23 -21.48 24.55
CA LYS A 540 -12.97 -22.69 24.92
C LYS A 540 -12.49 -23.90 24.12
N GLU A 541 -12.61 -25.08 24.66
CA GLU A 541 -12.07 -26.31 24.08
C GLU A 541 -12.59 -26.57 22.65
N ILE A 542 -13.89 -26.41 22.44
CA ILE A 542 -14.54 -26.66 21.14
C ILE A 542 -15.08 -25.32 20.60
N ALA A 543 -14.64 -24.92 19.41
CA ALA A 543 -15.21 -23.80 18.69
C ALA A 543 -16.62 -24.14 18.15
N ASP A 544 -17.49 -23.13 17.97
CA ASP A 544 -18.83 -23.32 17.41
C ASP A 544 -18.80 -23.45 15.90
N TYR A 545 -17.79 -22.85 15.26
CA TYR A 545 -17.50 -22.96 13.84
C TYR A 545 -16.02 -23.21 13.64
N GLN A 546 -15.69 -24.06 12.66
CA GLN A 546 -14.34 -24.28 12.19
C GLN A 546 -14.33 -24.12 10.68
N PHE A 547 -13.47 -23.23 10.18
CA PHE A 547 -13.27 -23.02 8.75
C PHE A 547 -11.83 -23.31 8.40
N TYR A 548 -11.62 -24.03 7.32
CA TYR A 548 -10.33 -24.13 6.66
C TYR A 548 -10.33 -23.15 5.50
N VAL A 549 -9.35 -22.27 5.49
CA VAL A 549 -9.17 -21.21 4.48
C VAL A 549 -7.81 -21.41 3.86
N ALA A 550 -7.78 -22.13 2.75
CA ALA A 550 -6.57 -22.28 1.96
C ALA A 550 -6.38 -21.08 1.04
N TYR A 551 -5.14 -20.73 0.81
CA TYR A 551 -4.77 -19.75 -0.20
C TYR A 551 -3.55 -20.21 -0.99
N ASP A 552 -3.49 -19.81 -2.23
CA ASP A 552 -2.31 -19.90 -3.11
C ASP A 552 -2.51 -18.97 -4.31
N PHE A 553 -1.48 -18.87 -5.12
CA PHE A 553 -1.47 -18.18 -6.41
C PHE A 553 -1.81 -19.17 -7.52
N TYR A 554 -3.08 -19.30 -7.83
CA TYR A 554 -3.55 -20.22 -8.85
C TYR A 554 -3.34 -19.67 -10.25
N ALA A 555 -2.83 -20.52 -11.15
CA ALA A 555 -2.57 -20.13 -12.54
C ALA A 555 -3.86 -19.77 -13.26
N LYS A 556 -3.92 -18.58 -13.85
CA LYS A 556 -5.05 -18.10 -14.65
C LYS A 556 -5.00 -18.60 -16.10
N ASN A 557 -4.93 -19.90 -16.30
CA ASN A 557 -4.97 -20.50 -17.64
C ASN A 557 -6.40 -20.66 -18.18
N ASN A 558 -7.30 -19.76 -17.81
CA ASN A 558 -8.69 -19.91 -18.22
C ASN A 558 -9.12 -18.79 -19.19
N SER A 559 -10.22 -19.05 -19.91
CA SER A 559 -10.78 -18.16 -20.90
C SER A 559 -11.24 -16.80 -20.36
N HIS A 560 -11.34 -16.63 -19.05
CA HIS A 560 -11.71 -15.34 -18.46
C HIS A 560 -10.62 -14.30 -18.63
N PHE A 561 -9.33 -14.70 -18.50
CA PHE A 561 -8.19 -13.80 -18.67
C PHE A 561 -7.69 -13.71 -20.10
N HIS A 562 -7.87 -14.75 -20.89
CA HIS A 562 -7.40 -14.85 -22.27
C HIS A 562 -8.54 -14.86 -23.29
N ARG A 563 -9.70 -14.40 -22.89
CA ARG A 563 -10.90 -14.44 -23.71
C ARG A 563 -10.76 -13.47 -24.88
N SER A 564 -10.68 -14.03 -26.08
CA SER A 564 -10.89 -13.25 -27.30
C SER A 564 -12.35 -12.75 -27.31
N PRO A 565 -12.65 -11.49 -27.63
CA PRO A 565 -11.76 -10.49 -28.26
C PRO A 565 -11.10 -9.49 -27.27
N TYR A 566 -11.24 -9.70 -25.96
CA TYR A 566 -10.83 -8.68 -24.99
C TYR A 566 -9.33 -8.47 -24.92
N TYR A 567 -8.54 -9.53 -25.16
CA TYR A 567 -7.08 -9.47 -25.09
C TYR A 567 -6.39 -9.65 -26.44
N GLY A 568 -7.12 -9.60 -27.53
CA GLY A 568 -6.66 -9.51 -28.92
C GLY A 568 -5.24 -10.01 -29.20
N TYR A 569 -4.36 -9.07 -29.52
CA TYR A 569 -2.96 -9.33 -29.82
C TYR A 569 -2.05 -9.42 -28.61
N TYR A 570 -2.50 -8.96 -27.46
CA TYR A 570 -1.77 -9.05 -26.23
C TYR A 570 -2.07 -10.40 -25.60
N GLN A 571 -1.53 -11.43 -26.21
CA GLN A 571 -1.44 -12.71 -25.53
C GLN A 571 -0.56 -12.48 -24.32
N VAL A 572 -0.99 -13.03 -23.17
CA VAL A 572 -0.09 -13.16 -22.03
C VAL A 572 1.22 -13.74 -22.53
N PRO A 573 2.34 -13.05 -22.31
CA PRO A 573 3.60 -13.49 -22.85
C PRO A 573 3.89 -14.89 -22.33
N HIS A 574 4.33 -15.74 -23.17
CA HIS A 574 4.90 -17.06 -22.96
C HIS A 574 4.48 -17.86 -21.72
N LYS A 575 4.43 -19.16 -21.86
CA LYS A 575 4.13 -20.13 -20.80
C LYS A 575 4.91 -19.95 -19.48
N ASP A 576 6.02 -19.24 -19.50
CA ASP A 576 6.84 -18.99 -18.33
C ASP A 576 6.45 -17.70 -17.59
N ASN A 577 5.65 -16.84 -18.22
CA ASN A 577 5.05 -15.65 -17.64
C ASN A 577 3.57 -15.91 -17.39
N ARG A 578 3.30 -16.70 -16.40
CA ARG A 578 1.95 -17.10 -16.04
C ARG A 578 1.29 -15.96 -15.27
N LEU A 579 0.04 -15.64 -15.57
CA LEU A 579 -0.77 -14.86 -14.68
C LEU A 579 -1.23 -15.74 -13.54
N TYR A 580 -0.87 -15.35 -12.35
CA TYR A 580 -1.35 -15.97 -11.12
C TYR A 580 -2.34 -15.04 -10.44
N THR A 581 -3.27 -15.60 -9.68
CA THR A 581 -4.19 -14.84 -8.87
C THR A 581 -4.26 -15.46 -7.48
N PRO A 582 -4.01 -14.70 -6.42
CA PRO A 582 -4.25 -15.19 -5.08
C PRO A 582 -5.75 -15.32 -4.86
N GLN A 583 -6.15 -16.43 -4.28
CA GLN A 583 -7.56 -16.76 -4.00
C GLN A 583 -7.67 -17.36 -2.61
N LEU A 584 -8.79 -17.14 -1.95
CA LEU A 584 -9.14 -17.84 -0.73
C LEU A 584 -10.15 -18.97 -1.07
N ASN A 585 -9.76 -20.21 -0.83
CA ASN A 585 -10.59 -21.39 -1.16
C ASN A 585 -11.01 -21.39 -2.64
N HIS A 586 -10.09 -21.13 -3.56
CA HIS A 586 -10.34 -21.04 -5.01
C HIS A 586 -11.35 -19.96 -5.43
N ILE A 587 -11.64 -19.00 -4.56
CA ILE A 587 -12.53 -17.87 -4.84
C ILE A 587 -11.75 -16.55 -4.79
N SER A 588 -11.80 -15.83 -5.90
CA SER A 588 -11.40 -14.41 -5.93
C SER A 588 -12.59 -13.57 -5.47
N MET A 589 -12.42 -12.81 -4.39
CA MET A 589 -13.48 -11.97 -3.86
C MET A 589 -13.88 -10.91 -4.87
N LYS A 590 -15.15 -10.88 -5.23
CA LYS A 590 -15.75 -9.80 -5.98
C LYS A 590 -16.48 -8.86 -5.04
N MET A 591 -16.04 -7.60 -4.98
CA MET A 591 -16.74 -6.61 -4.19
C MET A 591 -18.17 -6.42 -4.69
N PRO A 592 -19.16 -6.34 -3.78
CA PRO A 592 -20.54 -6.09 -4.16
C PRO A 592 -20.69 -4.68 -4.77
N SER A 593 -21.78 -4.47 -5.51
CA SER A 593 -22.07 -3.19 -6.17
C SER A 593 -22.50 -2.09 -5.20
N SER A 594 -22.82 -2.42 -3.96
CA SER A 594 -23.22 -1.50 -2.90
C SER A 594 -22.87 -2.07 -1.52
N PRO A 595 -22.77 -1.24 -0.48
CA PRO A 595 -22.31 -1.69 0.82
C PRO A 595 -23.22 -2.74 1.46
N LEU A 596 -22.62 -3.87 1.83
CA LEU A 596 -23.33 -5.00 2.45
C LEU A 596 -24.07 -4.60 3.74
N LEU A 597 -23.46 -3.73 4.53
CA LEU A 597 -24.02 -3.26 5.80
C LEU A 597 -25.24 -2.36 5.59
N LEU A 598 -25.32 -1.63 4.47
CA LEU A 598 -26.45 -0.77 4.12
C LEU A 598 -27.59 -1.57 3.50
N ASP A 599 -27.28 -2.34 2.46
CA ASP A 599 -28.30 -3.02 1.62
C ASP A 599 -28.77 -4.35 2.21
N ARG A 600 -27.92 -4.99 3.04
CA ARG A 600 -28.24 -6.24 3.72
C ARG A 600 -28.85 -7.29 2.79
N PRO A 601 -28.12 -7.68 1.73
CA PRO A 601 -28.65 -8.57 0.70
C PRO A 601 -29.01 -9.96 1.24
N SER A 602 -29.81 -10.69 0.46
CA SER A 602 -30.12 -12.09 0.74
C SER A 602 -28.86 -12.96 0.73
N PRO A 603 -28.80 -13.98 1.59
CA PRO A 603 -27.70 -14.98 1.54
C PRO A 603 -27.50 -15.63 0.18
N ASP A 604 -28.53 -15.70 -0.65
CA ASP A 604 -28.46 -16.29 -2.00
C ASP A 604 -27.54 -15.49 -2.95
N ASN A 605 -27.20 -14.26 -2.59
CA ASN A 605 -26.28 -13.40 -3.36
C ASN A 605 -24.80 -13.66 -3.02
N PHE A 606 -24.52 -14.58 -2.11
CA PHE A 606 -23.19 -14.87 -1.62
C PHE A 606 -22.72 -16.25 -2.07
N CYS A 607 -21.41 -16.40 -2.12
CA CYS A 607 -20.78 -17.68 -2.39
C CYS A 607 -19.82 -18.12 -1.28
N ASN A 608 -19.49 -19.38 -1.26
CA ASN A 608 -18.44 -20.02 -0.47
C ASN A 608 -18.09 -21.37 -1.10
N MET A 609 -17.11 -22.08 -0.58
CA MET A 609 -16.66 -23.39 -1.08
C MET A 609 -17.76 -24.41 -1.30
N SER A 610 -18.85 -24.39 -0.52
CA SER A 610 -19.95 -25.34 -0.65
C SER A 610 -20.99 -24.93 -1.71
N SER A 611 -20.98 -23.70 -2.17
CA SER A 611 -21.95 -23.15 -3.13
C SER A 611 -21.40 -22.95 -4.54
N ILE A 612 -20.07 -22.96 -4.71
CA ILE A 612 -19.44 -22.86 -6.04
C ILE A 612 -19.50 -24.19 -6.80
N SER A 613 -19.52 -24.11 -8.14
CA SER A 613 -19.50 -25.30 -9.01
C SER A 613 -18.13 -26.00 -9.02
N GLU A 614 -18.08 -27.26 -9.45
CA GLU A 614 -16.81 -27.98 -9.61
C GLU A 614 -15.92 -27.31 -10.66
N ASP A 615 -16.50 -26.82 -11.76
CA ASP A 615 -15.71 -26.06 -12.77
C ASP A 615 -15.06 -24.81 -12.17
N CYS A 616 -15.69 -24.21 -11.16
CA CYS A 616 -15.16 -23.08 -10.39
C CYS A 616 -13.96 -23.49 -9.51
N LYS A 617 -14.02 -24.67 -8.90
CA LYS A 617 -12.94 -25.18 -8.04
C LYS A 617 -11.70 -25.59 -8.84
N GLU A 618 -11.89 -26.06 -10.07
CA GLU A 618 -10.80 -26.44 -10.97
C GLU A 618 -10.23 -25.27 -11.78
N GLY A 619 -10.94 -24.14 -11.81
CA GLY A 619 -10.60 -22.97 -12.59
C GLY A 619 -10.57 -21.70 -11.76
N TYR A 620 -10.96 -20.57 -12.41
CA TYR A 620 -11.09 -19.27 -11.78
C TYR A 620 -12.54 -19.00 -11.39
N CYS A 621 -12.77 -18.69 -10.11
CA CYS A 621 -14.06 -18.33 -9.56
C CYS A 621 -14.04 -16.91 -8.98
N GLU A 622 -15.02 -16.08 -9.37
CA GLU A 622 -15.14 -14.71 -8.90
C GLU A 622 -16.57 -14.46 -8.40
N CYS A 623 -16.73 -14.21 -7.12
CA CYS A 623 -18.02 -13.91 -6.50
C CYS A 623 -17.86 -13.26 -5.12
N SER A 624 -18.95 -12.74 -4.54
CA SER A 624 -18.92 -12.18 -3.19
C SER A 624 -18.82 -13.31 -2.15
N HIS A 625 -17.59 -13.59 -1.71
CA HIS A 625 -17.25 -14.65 -0.78
C HIS A 625 -17.62 -14.25 0.64
N VAL A 626 -18.67 -14.86 1.21
CA VAL A 626 -19.18 -14.51 2.55
C VAL A 626 -19.38 -15.77 3.40
N LEU A 627 -18.77 -15.75 4.59
CA LEU A 627 -18.97 -16.75 5.64
C LEU A 627 -19.89 -16.19 6.72
N SER A 628 -21.02 -16.86 6.97
CA SER A 628 -22.00 -16.41 7.96
C SER A 628 -21.84 -17.15 9.28
N VAL A 629 -21.75 -16.42 10.39
CA VAL A 629 -21.61 -16.97 11.74
C VAL A 629 -22.63 -16.33 12.69
N LYS A 630 -23.06 -17.09 13.69
CA LYS A 630 -24.01 -16.60 14.70
C LYS A 630 -23.31 -15.62 15.65
N LYS A 631 -24.07 -14.61 16.08
CA LYS A 631 -23.62 -13.71 17.15
C LYS A 631 -23.21 -14.49 18.41
N ASN A 632 -22.11 -14.11 19.02
CA ASN A 632 -21.47 -14.71 20.19
C ASN A 632 -20.92 -16.14 19.98
N ALA A 633 -20.87 -16.62 18.76
CA ALA A 633 -20.19 -17.88 18.47
C ALA A 633 -18.67 -17.71 18.56
N VAL A 634 -17.97 -18.77 18.91
CA VAL A 634 -16.54 -18.88 18.78
C VAL A 634 -16.22 -19.49 17.42
N VAL A 635 -15.43 -18.77 16.66
CA VAL A 635 -15.03 -19.15 15.31
C VAL A 635 -13.54 -19.47 15.32
N GLU A 636 -13.20 -20.65 14.83
CA GLU A 636 -11.83 -21.05 14.52
C GLU A 636 -11.62 -20.97 13.02
N ILE A 637 -10.52 -20.35 12.61
CA ILE A 637 -10.07 -20.33 11.23
C ILE A 637 -8.69 -20.98 11.20
N ILE A 638 -8.54 -22.02 10.39
CA ILE A 638 -7.28 -22.65 10.06
C ILE A 638 -6.91 -22.13 8.67
N ILE A 639 -5.97 -21.19 8.63
CA ILE A 639 -5.48 -20.59 7.40
C ILE A 639 -4.31 -21.46 6.93
N VAL A 640 -4.34 -21.88 5.66
CA VAL A 640 -3.37 -22.80 5.07
C VAL A 640 -2.74 -22.16 3.87
N ASP A 641 -1.42 -22.10 3.86
CA ASP A 641 -0.66 -21.78 2.67
C ASP A 641 -0.31 -23.08 1.95
N GLU A 642 -0.82 -23.23 0.72
CA GLU A 642 -0.58 -24.42 -0.06
C GLU A 642 0.86 -24.49 -0.64
N GLY A 643 1.56 -23.37 -0.72
CA GLY A 643 2.99 -23.31 -1.08
C GLY A 643 3.31 -23.75 -2.51
N VAL A 644 2.29 -23.86 -3.38
CA VAL A 644 2.44 -24.49 -4.71
C VAL A 644 3.20 -23.58 -5.68
N THR A 645 3.17 -22.27 -5.49
CA THR A 645 3.61 -21.35 -6.55
C THR A 645 4.79 -20.46 -6.15
N PHE A 646 4.78 -19.89 -4.97
CA PHE A 646 5.78 -18.94 -4.48
C PHE A 646 6.06 -19.15 -3.00
N ASP A 647 7.33 -19.05 -2.63
CA ASP A 647 7.80 -19.01 -1.25
C ASP A 647 7.43 -17.65 -0.64
N ALA A 648 6.35 -17.57 0.15
CA ALA A 648 5.84 -16.32 0.69
C ALA A 648 5.10 -16.49 2.02
N ASN A 649 5.24 -15.50 2.91
CA ASN A 649 4.43 -15.36 4.12
C ASN A 649 3.38 -14.29 3.91
N HIS A 650 2.11 -14.61 4.10
CA HIS A 650 1.02 -13.67 3.90
C HIS A 650 0.39 -13.24 5.22
N PRO A 651 0.41 -11.92 5.55
CA PRO A 651 -0.30 -11.38 6.70
C PRO A 651 -1.81 -11.29 6.42
N PHE A 652 -2.63 -11.84 7.31
CA PHE A 652 -4.08 -11.77 7.25
C PHE A 652 -4.63 -10.89 8.36
N HIS A 653 -5.51 -9.96 7.99
CA HIS A 653 -6.19 -9.02 8.87
C HIS A 653 -7.70 -9.29 8.96
N LEU A 654 -8.27 -9.16 10.15
CA LEU A 654 -9.70 -9.27 10.42
C LEU A 654 -10.25 -7.94 10.95
N HIS A 655 -11.14 -7.33 10.20
CA HIS A 655 -11.86 -6.14 10.62
C HIS A 655 -12.85 -6.42 11.77
N GLY A 656 -13.07 -5.42 12.60
CA GLY A 656 -14.12 -5.41 13.64
C GLY A 656 -13.92 -6.35 14.82
N HIS A 657 -12.88 -7.18 14.81
CA HIS A 657 -12.58 -8.16 15.82
C HIS A 657 -11.08 -8.30 16.07
N ASN A 658 -10.73 -8.75 17.25
CA ASN A 658 -9.46 -9.39 17.53
C ASN A 658 -9.61 -10.90 17.49
N PHE A 659 -8.48 -11.58 17.36
CA PHE A 659 -8.41 -13.04 17.46
C PHE A 659 -7.23 -13.49 18.32
N ARG A 660 -7.33 -14.70 18.85
CA ARG A 660 -6.23 -15.41 19.50
C ARG A 660 -5.46 -16.22 18.46
N VAL A 661 -4.15 -16.10 18.40
CA VAL A 661 -3.28 -16.96 17.58
C VAL A 661 -2.97 -18.22 18.41
N VAL A 662 -3.72 -19.28 18.16
CA VAL A 662 -3.64 -20.50 19.00
C VAL A 662 -2.68 -21.53 18.45
N GLY A 663 -2.27 -21.42 17.20
CA GLY A 663 -1.29 -22.32 16.58
C GLY A 663 -0.71 -21.72 15.30
N MET A 664 0.54 -22.04 15.01
CA MET A 664 1.23 -21.63 13.78
C MET A 664 2.41 -22.55 13.57
N ARG A 665 2.66 -22.96 12.32
CA ARG A 665 3.83 -23.77 11.99
C ARG A 665 4.01 -23.94 10.50
N ARG A 666 5.24 -23.91 10.01
CA ARG A 666 5.64 -24.42 8.72
C ARG A 666 5.71 -25.94 8.76
N LEU A 667 5.15 -26.64 7.77
CA LEU A 667 5.19 -28.11 7.70
C LEU A 667 6.14 -28.61 6.60
N ALA A 668 6.04 -28.04 5.41
CA ALA A 668 6.80 -28.46 4.24
C ALA A 668 7.00 -27.23 3.31
N ASN A 669 7.48 -27.44 2.09
CA ASN A 669 7.50 -26.39 1.06
C ASN A 669 6.13 -26.22 0.40
N ASP A 670 5.35 -27.27 0.37
CA ASP A 670 3.98 -27.30 -0.09
C ASP A 670 3.13 -28.14 0.88
N THR A 671 1.87 -27.77 1.04
CA THR A 671 0.93 -28.52 1.86
C THR A 671 -0.48 -28.31 1.32
N THR A 672 -1.36 -29.28 1.51
CA THR A 672 -2.74 -29.17 1.03
C THR A 672 -3.71 -29.01 2.21
N ILE A 673 -4.87 -28.43 1.92
CA ILE A 673 -5.95 -28.33 2.89
C ILE A 673 -6.38 -29.72 3.42
N GLU A 674 -6.31 -30.77 2.59
CA GLU A 674 -6.61 -32.14 2.95
C GLU A 674 -5.58 -32.73 3.93
N GLU A 675 -4.30 -32.43 3.73
CA GLU A 675 -3.24 -32.84 4.65
C GLU A 675 -3.37 -32.14 6.00
N ILE A 676 -3.70 -30.85 6.01
CA ILE A 676 -3.95 -30.12 7.27
C ILE A 676 -5.18 -30.67 7.99
N LYS A 677 -6.26 -31.02 7.29
CA LYS A 677 -7.43 -31.67 7.88
C LYS A 677 -7.07 -33.01 8.50
N ALA A 678 -6.32 -33.84 7.77
CA ALA A 678 -5.84 -35.13 8.28
C ALA A 678 -4.92 -34.96 9.48
N TYR A 679 -4.06 -33.94 9.48
CA TYR A 679 -3.17 -33.56 10.58
C TYR A 679 -3.96 -33.13 11.82
N ASP A 680 -5.04 -32.36 11.64
CA ASP A 680 -5.95 -31.93 12.70
C ASP A 680 -6.77 -33.11 13.27
N GLU A 681 -7.35 -33.94 12.42
CA GLU A 681 -8.10 -35.14 12.80
C GLU A 681 -7.24 -36.15 13.58
N ALA A 682 -5.93 -36.23 13.28
CA ALA A 682 -4.97 -37.02 14.02
C ALA A 682 -4.58 -36.41 15.37
N GLY A 683 -5.06 -35.22 15.72
CA GLY A 683 -4.74 -34.49 16.93
C GLY A 683 -3.30 -33.95 16.98
N LEU A 684 -2.67 -33.80 15.81
CA LEU A 684 -1.30 -33.31 15.68
C LEU A 684 -1.22 -31.79 15.59
N LEU A 685 -2.33 -31.12 15.18
CA LEU A 685 -2.43 -29.69 15.14
C LEU A 685 -2.62 -29.15 16.55
N LYS A 686 -1.53 -28.65 17.14
CA LYS A 686 -1.52 -28.16 18.53
C LYS A 686 -2.17 -26.81 18.65
N ARG A 687 -2.94 -26.59 19.74
CA ARG A 687 -3.60 -25.33 20.05
C ARG A 687 -3.24 -24.88 21.46
N ASN A 688 -2.74 -23.64 21.58
CA ASN A 688 -2.58 -22.96 22.87
C ASN A 688 -3.93 -22.36 23.29
N LEU A 689 -4.70 -23.07 24.11
CA LEU A 689 -6.00 -22.62 24.61
C LEU A 689 -5.92 -21.99 26.03
N LYS A 690 -4.74 -21.50 26.46
CA LYS A 690 -4.58 -20.94 27.80
C LYS A 690 -4.33 -19.43 27.77
N ASN A 691 -3.32 -19.00 27.04
CA ASN A 691 -2.83 -17.63 27.03
C ASN A 691 -2.27 -17.23 25.66
N ALA A 692 -2.84 -17.78 24.61
CA ALA A 692 -2.50 -17.41 23.24
C ALA A 692 -2.58 -15.89 23.02
N PRO A 693 -1.65 -15.28 22.30
CA PRO A 693 -1.61 -13.85 22.07
C PRO A 693 -2.86 -13.36 21.32
N LEU A 694 -3.29 -12.16 21.63
CA LEU A 694 -4.33 -11.44 20.92
C LEU A 694 -3.70 -10.58 19.82
N LYS A 695 -4.28 -10.61 18.63
CA LYS A 695 -3.88 -9.82 17.47
C LYS A 695 -5.11 -9.48 16.62
N ASP A 696 -4.93 -8.65 15.63
CA ASP A 696 -5.89 -8.43 14.53
C ASP A 696 -5.27 -8.73 13.15
N THR A 697 -3.95 -8.87 13.10
CA THR A 697 -3.18 -9.20 11.90
C THR A 697 -2.15 -10.28 12.22
N VAL A 698 -2.05 -11.31 11.41
CA VAL A 698 -1.11 -12.42 11.63
C VAL A 698 -0.63 -13.01 10.32
N THR A 699 0.66 -13.34 10.24
CA THR A 699 1.22 -14.03 9.08
C THR A 699 0.87 -15.51 9.05
N VAL A 700 0.95 -16.13 7.88
CA VAL A 700 0.89 -17.58 7.68
C VAL A 700 2.21 -18.02 7.07
N PRO A 701 2.93 -18.98 7.68
CA PRO A 701 4.18 -19.49 7.12
C PRO A 701 3.95 -20.19 5.78
N ASP A 702 4.88 -20.01 4.86
CA ASP A 702 4.94 -20.70 3.58
C ASP A 702 4.86 -22.22 3.74
N GLY A 703 4.00 -22.89 2.97
CA GLY A 703 3.75 -24.34 3.07
C GLY A 703 3.33 -24.80 4.46
N GLY A 704 2.60 -23.96 5.19
CA GLY A 704 2.23 -24.19 6.56
C GLY A 704 0.82 -23.72 6.91
N TYR A 705 0.62 -23.49 8.20
CA TYR A 705 -0.68 -23.05 8.70
C TYR A 705 -0.58 -22.06 9.85
N THR A 706 -1.64 -21.27 10.01
CA THR A 706 -1.91 -20.45 11.19
C THR A 706 -3.34 -20.68 11.66
N VAL A 707 -3.52 -20.96 12.96
CA VAL A 707 -4.84 -21.17 13.58
C VAL A 707 -5.19 -19.96 14.41
N ILE A 708 -6.29 -19.31 14.07
CA ILE A 708 -6.81 -18.18 14.83
C ILE A 708 -8.20 -18.49 15.37
N ARG A 709 -8.54 -17.87 16.51
CA ARG A 709 -9.87 -17.96 17.13
C ARG A 709 -10.38 -16.61 17.54
N PHE A 710 -11.61 -16.29 17.17
CA PHE A 710 -12.28 -15.07 17.61
C PHE A 710 -13.68 -15.34 18.13
N LYS A 711 -14.16 -14.44 18.97
CA LYS A 711 -15.55 -14.42 19.41
C LYS A 711 -16.34 -13.47 18.51
N ALA A 712 -17.32 -13.99 17.79
CA ALA A 712 -18.18 -13.23 16.88
C ALA A 712 -19.21 -12.37 17.64
N ASP A 713 -18.78 -11.44 18.47
CA ASP A 713 -19.62 -10.65 19.39
C ASP A 713 -19.90 -9.22 18.90
N ASN A 714 -19.43 -8.89 17.70
CA ASN A 714 -19.64 -7.60 17.03
C ASN A 714 -20.46 -7.77 15.75
N PRO A 715 -21.81 -7.69 15.79
CA PRO A 715 -22.65 -7.93 14.63
C PRO A 715 -22.40 -6.92 13.50
N GLY A 716 -22.14 -7.43 12.29
CA GLY A 716 -21.82 -6.62 11.11
C GLY A 716 -21.38 -7.48 9.93
N TYR A 717 -20.78 -6.80 8.95
CA TYR A 717 -20.05 -7.39 7.84
C TYR A 717 -18.59 -6.93 7.97
N TRP A 718 -17.68 -7.88 8.11
CA TRP A 718 -16.29 -7.61 8.45
C TRP A 718 -15.37 -8.26 7.43
N LEU A 719 -14.51 -7.46 6.82
CA LEU A 719 -13.54 -7.95 5.85
C LEU A 719 -12.48 -8.79 6.56
N PHE A 720 -12.09 -9.91 5.96
CA PHE A 720 -10.94 -10.72 6.30
C PHE A 720 -10.11 -10.89 5.04
N HIS A 721 -8.88 -10.42 5.04
CA HIS A 721 -8.10 -10.31 3.80
C HIS A 721 -6.60 -10.38 4.05
N CYS A 722 -5.86 -10.73 3.01
CA CYS A 722 -4.41 -10.54 2.98
C CYS A 722 -4.09 -9.04 3.05
N HIS A 723 -3.16 -8.63 3.90
CA HIS A 723 -2.83 -7.23 4.09
C HIS A 723 -1.79 -6.70 3.08
N ILE A 724 -1.35 -7.54 2.14
CA ILE A 724 -0.59 -7.11 0.96
C ILE A 724 -1.58 -6.49 -0.02
N GLU A 725 -1.35 -5.21 -0.37
CA GLU A 725 -2.26 -4.39 -1.18
C GLU A 725 -2.54 -5.04 -2.54
N PHE A 726 -1.50 -5.48 -3.25
CA PHE A 726 -1.63 -6.10 -4.56
C PHE A 726 -2.47 -7.39 -4.54
N HIS A 727 -2.49 -8.08 -3.41
CA HIS A 727 -3.26 -9.33 -3.28
C HIS A 727 -4.73 -9.08 -2.96
N VAL A 728 -5.03 -8.15 -2.05
CA VAL A 728 -6.43 -7.85 -1.69
C VAL A 728 -7.18 -7.24 -2.88
N GLU A 729 -6.52 -6.39 -3.68
CA GLU A 729 -7.13 -5.74 -4.85
C GLU A 729 -7.53 -6.72 -5.96
N ILE A 730 -6.88 -7.87 -6.03
CA ILE A 730 -7.27 -8.94 -6.97
C ILE A 730 -8.05 -10.07 -6.32
N GLY A 731 -8.54 -9.87 -5.10
CA GLY A 731 -9.56 -10.70 -4.48
C GLY A 731 -9.10 -11.69 -3.41
N MET A 732 -7.90 -11.53 -2.82
CA MET A 732 -7.47 -12.34 -1.67
C MET A 732 -8.18 -11.89 -0.39
N ALA A 733 -9.50 -12.06 -0.38
CA ALA A 733 -10.37 -11.60 0.69
C ALA A 733 -11.63 -12.45 0.81
N LEU A 734 -12.28 -12.37 1.96
CA LEU A 734 -13.64 -12.81 2.22
C LEU A 734 -14.31 -11.93 3.27
N VAL A 735 -15.61 -12.04 3.45
CA VAL A 735 -16.36 -11.27 4.46
C VAL A 735 -16.97 -12.20 5.48
N PHE A 736 -16.78 -11.90 6.77
CA PHE A 736 -17.58 -12.52 7.84
C PHE A 736 -18.86 -11.72 8.08
N LYS A 737 -20.00 -12.36 7.85
CA LYS A 737 -21.30 -11.86 8.32
C LYS A 737 -21.53 -12.37 9.72
N VAL A 738 -21.42 -11.47 10.71
CA VAL A 738 -21.61 -11.79 12.13
C VAL A 738 -23.04 -11.44 12.57
N GLY A 739 -23.78 -12.45 12.99
CA GLY A 739 -25.18 -12.29 13.46
C GLY A 739 -26.19 -12.09 12.34
N GLU A 740 -27.44 -11.88 12.76
CA GLU A 740 -28.54 -11.59 11.85
C GLU A 740 -28.70 -10.07 11.67
N HIS A 741 -29.37 -9.63 10.61
CA HIS A 741 -29.60 -8.20 10.34
C HIS A 741 -30.24 -7.45 11.51
N LYS A 742 -31.09 -8.15 12.31
CA LYS A 742 -31.70 -7.58 13.52
C LYS A 742 -30.71 -7.34 14.67
N ASP A 743 -29.55 -8.00 14.65
CA ASP A 743 -28.51 -7.85 15.65
C ASP A 743 -27.55 -6.69 15.33
N MET A 744 -27.58 -6.25 14.07
CA MET A 744 -26.71 -5.18 13.56
C MET A 744 -27.23 -3.79 13.92
N VAL A 745 -26.33 -2.86 14.11
CA VAL A 745 -26.68 -1.45 14.34
C VAL A 745 -27.53 -0.92 13.18
N PRO A 746 -28.61 -0.17 13.45
CA PRO A 746 -29.40 0.47 12.39
C PRO A 746 -28.58 1.45 11.55
N VAL A 747 -28.94 1.58 10.29
CA VAL A 747 -28.32 2.59 9.41
C VAL A 747 -28.53 3.98 9.99
N PRO A 748 -27.49 4.79 10.21
CA PRO A 748 -27.63 6.15 10.71
C PRO A 748 -28.50 7.01 9.79
N SER A 749 -29.33 7.89 10.37
CA SER A 749 -30.16 8.82 9.58
C SER A 749 -29.28 9.73 8.72
N GLY A 750 -29.59 9.80 7.42
CA GLY A 750 -28.84 10.62 6.48
C GLY A 750 -27.45 10.05 6.10
N PHE A 751 -27.18 8.78 6.41
CA PHE A 751 -25.96 8.13 5.99
C PHE A 751 -25.88 8.06 4.46
N PRO A 752 -24.72 8.34 3.83
CA PRO A 752 -24.56 8.35 2.37
C PRO A 752 -24.94 7.02 1.75
N GLN A 753 -25.66 7.08 0.63
CA GLN A 753 -26.03 5.92 -0.18
C GLN A 753 -25.40 6.06 -1.56
N CYS A 754 -24.76 5.00 -2.02
CA CYS A 754 -24.31 4.89 -3.40
C CYS A 754 -25.39 4.18 -4.24
N GLY A 755 -25.49 4.58 -5.50
CA GLY A 755 -26.45 3.96 -6.40
C GLY A 755 -26.09 2.49 -6.66
N ASN A 756 -27.10 1.62 -6.65
CA ASN A 756 -26.97 0.23 -7.05
C ASN A 756 -27.89 -0.04 -8.24
N TYR A 757 -27.59 0.53 -9.37
CA TYR A 757 -28.33 0.18 -10.57
C TYR A 757 -28.06 -1.27 -10.93
N ILE A 758 -29.06 -2.13 -10.73
CA ILE A 758 -29.05 -3.52 -11.17
C ILE A 758 -29.93 -3.59 -12.42
N PRO A 759 -29.33 -3.86 -13.61
CA PRO A 759 -30.12 -4.04 -14.82
C PRO A 759 -31.13 -5.17 -14.62
N ASP A 760 -32.33 -4.97 -15.09
CA ASP A 760 -33.34 -6.03 -15.08
C ASP A 760 -33.02 -7.07 -16.18
N HIS A 761 -32.31 -8.12 -15.78
CA HIS A 761 -31.98 -9.24 -16.67
C HIS A 761 -33.20 -10.13 -17.05
N SER A 762 -34.37 -9.91 -16.46
CA SER A 762 -35.59 -10.64 -16.84
C SER A 762 -36.06 -10.34 -18.27
N MET A 763 -35.60 -9.19 -18.83
CA MET A 763 -35.89 -8.81 -20.21
C MET A 763 -34.96 -9.51 -21.23
N GLU A 764 -33.81 -10.02 -20.82
CA GLU A 764 -32.88 -10.70 -21.73
C GLU A 764 -33.23 -12.18 -21.95
N ALA A 765 -34.03 -12.77 -21.05
CA ALA A 765 -34.38 -14.18 -21.12
C ALA A 765 -35.52 -14.51 -22.08
N THR A 766 -36.17 -13.54 -22.69
CA THR A 766 -37.38 -13.77 -23.53
C THR A 766 -37.14 -13.74 -25.03
N GLU A 767 -35.98 -13.28 -25.48
CA GLU A 767 -35.59 -13.39 -26.89
C GLU A 767 -34.50 -14.45 -27.08
N LYS A 768 -34.87 -15.70 -27.28
CA LYS A 768 -34.02 -16.60 -28.06
C LYS A 768 -33.69 -15.92 -29.37
N PRO A 769 -32.43 -15.72 -29.71
CA PRO A 769 -32.11 -15.16 -31.01
C PRO A 769 -32.75 -16.04 -32.05
N LYS A 770 -33.70 -15.49 -32.81
CA LYS A 770 -34.15 -16.09 -34.03
C LYS A 770 -32.92 -16.32 -34.87
N THR A 771 -32.64 -17.54 -35.18
CA THR A 771 -31.67 -17.96 -36.17
C THR A 771 -32.11 -17.49 -37.53
N ASP A 772 -32.05 -16.18 -37.76
CA ASP A 772 -32.06 -15.62 -39.09
C ASP A 772 -30.80 -14.80 -39.25
N SER A 773 -30.00 -15.32 -40.10
CA SER A 773 -28.73 -14.83 -40.61
C SER A 773 -28.81 -13.39 -41.14
N GLN A 774 -28.83 -12.43 -40.22
CA GLN A 774 -28.45 -11.08 -40.53
C GLN A 774 -27.75 -10.48 -39.31
N TYR A 775 -26.57 -10.97 -39.00
CA TYR A 775 -25.60 -10.18 -38.24
C TYR A 775 -25.23 -8.96 -39.13
N ILE A 776 -25.84 -7.83 -38.85
CA ILE A 776 -25.25 -6.55 -39.25
C ILE A 776 -24.01 -6.42 -38.41
N SER A 777 -22.90 -6.95 -38.93
CA SER A 777 -21.58 -6.78 -38.38
C SER A 777 -21.32 -5.27 -38.29
N ILE A 778 -21.20 -4.77 -37.07
CA ILE A 778 -20.72 -3.42 -36.75
C ILE A 778 -19.25 -3.23 -37.23
N ASN A 779 -18.68 -4.24 -37.91
CA ASN A 779 -17.33 -4.25 -38.50
C ASN A 779 -17.17 -3.39 -39.75
N HIS A 780 -18.12 -2.53 -40.09
CA HIS A 780 -18.03 -1.75 -41.33
C HIS A 780 -17.55 -0.30 -41.18
N TRP A 781 -17.01 0.09 -40.01
CA TRP A 781 -16.51 1.47 -39.88
C TRP A 781 -15.00 1.65 -39.94
N TRP A 782 -14.24 0.52 -39.94
CA TRP A 782 -12.81 0.59 -40.19
C TRP A 782 -12.38 -0.55 -41.13
N PRO A 783 -11.83 -0.25 -42.31
CA PRO A 783 -11.32 -1.29 -43.18
C PRO A 783 -10.02 -1.87 -42.55
N VAL A 784 -10.14 -3.04 -41.97
CA VAL A 784 -8.96 -3.86 -41.63
C VAL A 784 -8.38 -4.38 -42.95
N VAL A 785 -7.25 -3.85 -43.34
CA VAL A 785 -6.46 -4.38 -44.47
C VAL A 785 -5.79 -5.65 -43.99
N LEU A 786 -6.39 -6.79 -44.26
CA LEU A 786 -5.74 -8.10 -44.15
C LEU A 786 -4.64 -8.18 -45.22
N MET A 787 -3.41 -8.05 -44.83
CA MET A 787 -2.29 -8.39 -45.75
C MET A 787 -2.19 -9.92 -45.86
N ASN A 788 -2.60 -10.42 -46.98
CA ASN A 788 -2.37 -11.79 -47.37
C ASN A 788 -0.91 -11.87 -47.87
N ASN A 789 -0.06 -12.58 -47.14
CA ASN A 789 1.33 -12.83 -47.50
C ASN A 789 1.40 -13.81 -48.68
N ASN A 790 1.21 -13.33 -49.88
CA ASN A 790 1.77 -13.99 -51.09
C ASN A 790 1.52 -13.05 -52.30
N SER A 791 2.46 -12.19 -52.56
CA SER A 791 2.95 -11.85 -53.91
C SER A 791 3.75 -10.55 -53.87
N THR A 792 4.91 -10.63 -54.47
CA THR A 792 5.88 -9.58 -54.78
C THR A 792 5.29 -8.50 -55.69
N SER A 793 5.17 -7.26 -55.20
CA SER A 793 5.41 -6.05 -55.97
C SER A 793 5.22 -4.78 -55.10
N SER A 794 6.26 -4.01 -55.05
CA SER A 794 6.45 -2.84 -54.19
C SER A 794 6.05 -1.52 -54.87
N ALA A 795 4.80 -1.38 -55.32
CA ALA A 795 4.41 -0.15 -56.00
C ALA A 795 2.97 0.41 -55.67
N SER A 796 2.20 -0.20 -54.78
CA SER A 796 0.78 0.16 -54.65
C SER A 796 0.31 0.83 -53.35
N CYS A 797 1.20 1.07 -52.40
CA CYS A 797 0.80 1.59 -51.08
C CYS A 797 0.64 3.13 -51.04
N LEU A 798 1.38 3.85 -51.89
CA LEU A 798 1.34 5.32 -51.91
C LEU A 798 0.11 5.86 -52.71
N ASP A 799 -0.36 5.12 -53.70
CA ASP A 799 -1.52 5.52 -54.48
C ASP A 799 -2.86 5.34 -53.76
N SER A 800 -2.92 4.37 -52.88
CA SER A 800 -4.12 4.09 -52.06
C SER A 800 -4.35 5.13 -50.98
N ILE A 801 -3.32 5.70 -50.36
CA ILE A 801 -3.42 6.74 -49.34
C ILE A 801 -3.85 8.08 -49.99
N ASN A 802 -3.30 8.39 -51.18
CA ASN A 802 -3.70 9.60 -51.93
C ASN A 802 -5.14 9.54 -52.45
N ALA A 803 -5.63 8.37 -52.84
CA ALA A 803 -7.02 8.19 -53.24
C ALA A 803 -8.01 8.36 -52.09
N LEU A 804 -7.68 7.91 -50.88
CA LEU A 804 -8.51 8.06 -49.68
C LEU A 804 -8.59 9.51 -49.22
N VAL A 805 -7.48 10.24 -49.22
CA VAL A 805 -7.46 11.68 -48.87
C VAL A 805 -8.25 12.52 -49.88
N VAL A 806 -8.15 12.23 -51.16
CA VAL A 806 -8.92 12.93 -52.22
C VAL A 806 -10.42 12.60 -52.10
N LEU A 807 -10.80 11.37 -51.85
CA LEU A 807 -12.19 10.96 -51.64
C LEU A 807 -12.82 11.59 -50.39
N SER A 808 -12.07 11.69 -49.28
CA SER A 808 -12.54 12.36 -48.09
C SER A 808 -12.75 13.87 -48.27
N CYS A 809 -11.89 14.53 -49.03
CA CYS A 809 -12.04 15.96 -49.35
C CYS A 809 -13.20 16.21 -50.32
N VAL A 810 -13.43 15.32 -51.26
CA VAL A 810 -14.56 15.45 -52.22
C VAL A 810 -15.89 15.20 -51.53
N TRP A 811 -15.94 14.28 -50.54
CA TRP A 811 -17.17 14.04 -49.77
C TRP A 811 -17.52 15.18 -48.81
N LEU A 812 -16.51 15.78 -48.17
CA LEU A 812 -16.68 16.99 -47.34
C LEU A 812 -17.12 18.21 -48.16
N LEU A 813 -16.59 18.35 -49.37
CA LEU A 813 -17.03 19.40 -50.31
C LEU A 813 -18.49 19.19 -50.77
N LYS A 814 -18.94 17.96 -50.96
CA LYS A 814 -20.31 17.66 -51.35
C LYS A 814 -21.32 17.92 -50.21
N LEU A 815 -20.91 17.67 -48.95
CA LEU A 815 -21.70 17.99 -47.75
C LEU A 815 -21.85 19.51 -47.52
N ILE A 816 -20.91 20.33 -48.01
CA ILE A 816 -20.95 21.79 -47.87
C ILE A 816 -21.76 22.44 -49.00
N ILE A 817 -21.94 21.74 -50.10
CA ILE A 817 -22.75 22.26 -51.25
C ILE A 817 -24.23 21.90 -51.13
N ASP A 818 -24.55 20.83 -50.37
CA ASP A 818 -25.94 20.36 -50.16
C ASP A 818 -26.57 20.91 -48.85
N THR A 819 -25.85 21.79 -48.09
CA THR A 819 -26.39 22.61 -47.00
C THR A 819 -26.31 24.09 -47.37
#